data_91afafe9df3cb8d90ab01e48ed82f5e8
#
_entry.id   91afafe9df3cb8d90ab01e48ed82f5e8
#
_cell.length_a   1.000
_cell.length_b   1.000
_cell.length_c   1.000
_cell.angle_alpha   90.00
_cell.angle_beta   90.00
_cell.angle_gamma   90.00
#
_symmetry.space_group_name_H-M   'P 1'
#
loop_
_entity.id
_entity.type
_entity.pdbx_description
1 polymer ?
#
loop_
_entity_poly.entity_id
_entity_poly.type
_entity_poly.pdbx_seq_one_letter_code
_entity_poly.pdbx_strand_id
1 'polypeptide(L)'
;MAPDMASSYDASSITILEGLSAVRKRPAMYIGSTDVRGLHHLVYEVVDNSIDEAMAGFCTRITVILHADNSVTVRDDGRGIPVDIHPKEGVPAVQVVMTKLHAGGKFDNNSYKVSGGLHGVGVSCVNALSEWLTVTVRRDGKRYRQHYSRGVPQDQLTVIGEADGHGTTVRFQPDEQIFEVLEFSYDTLKKRFEELAYLNKGLYIECIDERTSETHVFHAEGGIRQFVSDLNSGQQGIHPIIMAEGVVDNVAIDFALQYNAGYKETILTFANNIHTKEGGTHLVGFRTALTRAINGYVKNQPDLTKKLKGTALSGDDVREGLTAVISVKLPQPQFEGQTKTKLGNSEVAGMVAGMVYDRLTVYFEENPKDIRLIIDKAVDAARARDAARRAKELVRRKGALSDNSLPGKLADCQSKDPAESELFIVEGDSAGGSAKQGRNPRNQAILPLRGKILNTERTRFDKMLANKEVKALITAMGAGIGEEDTDLDKLRYHKIIIMTDADVDGAHIRTLLLTFFFRQYQEMVEKGYVYIAQPPLYRVHNARMEKFIKDDAELNEFLLNRVSEDVSVVAANGREYTGSDLIRLMETIEKIELRVADAESTGMPRPLFLALATYPRAVDRELLEARDADFLAWLEKHEYALSLEREHSEDEDEGRVFAVFENTGSHHTRRGMEFFASRLYRQTWQLFNDLREQCGELSFSLRRKDSSSQAGDVFDLMQMTLDEARKGINIQRYKGLGEMNPEQLWVTTMNPENRVLLQVSVEDANEASDAFEELMGDRVEPRREFIERNALSVQDLDI
;
A
#
# COMPACT_ATOMS: atom_id res chain seq x y z
N MET A 1 10.60 49.31 -12.69
CA MET A 1 10.38 49.02 -11.26
C MET A 1 9.00 49.52 -10.91
N ALA A 2 8.04 48.61 -10.84
CA ALA A 2 6.70 48.91 -10.29
C ALA A 2 6.72 48.40 -8.83
N PRO A 3 6.18 49.18 -7.86
CA PRO A 3 6.15 48.74 -6.49
C PRO A 3 5.14 47.60 -6.32
N ASP A 4 5.59 46.53 -5.69
CA ASP A 4 4.76 45.47 -5.13
C ASP A 4 3.58 46.05 -4.36
N MET A 5 2.37 45.79 -4.84
CA MET A 5 1.19 45.96 -4.01
C MET A 5 1.18 44.85 -2.98
N ALA A 6 1.77 45.10 -1.83
CA ALA A 6 1.52 44.30 -0.64
C ALA A 6 0.02 44.32 -0.39
N SER A 7 -0.67 43.19 -0.60
CA SER A 7 -2.07 43.03 -0.22
C SER A 7 -2.19 43.33 1.28
N SER A 8 -2.93 44.38 1.64
CA SER A 8 -3.17 44.72 3.06
C SER A 8 -3.91 43.52 3.71
N TYR A 9 -3.25 42.88 4.67
CA TYR A 9 -3.91 41.89 5.51
C TYR A 9 -4.82 42.65 6.50
N ASP A 10 -6.11 42.69 6.20
CA ASP A 10 -7.13 43.33 7.00
C ASP A 10 -8.31 42.40 7.30
N ALA A 11 -9.31 42.87 7.99
CA ALA A 11 -10.47 42.06 8.39
C ALA A 11 -11.24 41.46 7.18
N SER A 12 -11.13 42.07 5.98
CA SER A 12 -11.75 41.57 4.75
C SER A 12 -11.01 40.34 4.17
N SER A 13 -9.74 40.16 4.54
CA SER A 13 -8.94 38.99 4.15
C SER A 13 -9.23 37.74 4.97
N ILE A 14 -10.02 37.85 6.07
CA ILE A 14 -10.43 36.73 6.91
C ILE A 14 -11.69 36.11 6.31
N THR A 15 -11.53 34.95 5.66
CA THR A 15 -12.65 34.18 5.08
C THR A 15 -13.17 33.17 6.11
N ILE A 16 -14.45 33.25 6.46
CA ILE A 16 -15.13 32.23 7.27
C ILE A 16 -15.70 31.16 6.35
N LEU A 17 -15.31 29.92 6.56
CA LEU A 17 -15.85 28.77 5.84
C LEU A 17 -16.90 28.10 6.75
N GLU A 18 -18.12 27.96 6.24
CA GLU A 18 -19.22 27.34 6.98
C GLU A 18 -19.53 25.94 6.43
N GLY A 19 -19.88 25.03 7.34
CA GLY A 19 -20.36 23.68 7.01
C GLY A 19 -19.37 22.84 6.19
N LEU A 20 -19.90 22.09 5.22
CA LEU A 20 -19.12 21.12 4.42
C LEU A 20 -18.17 21.78 3.40
N SER A 21 -18.32 23.09 3.11
CA SER A 21 -17.37 23.82 2.26
C SER A 21 -15.95 23.89 2.86
N ALA A 22 -15.83 23.86 4.19
CA ALA A 22 -14.55 23.81 4.88
C ALA A 22 -13.84 22.47 4.64
N VAL A 23 -14.58 21.35 4.63
CA VAL A 23 -14.08 20.01 4.35
C VAL A 23 -13.52 19.93 2.94
N ARG A 24 -14.28 20.40 1.94
CA ARG A 24 -13.84 20.38 0.55
C ARG A 24 -12.61 21.25 0.29
N LYS A 25 -12.48 22.38 1.00
CA LYS A 25 -11.32 23.28 0.82
C LYS A 25 -10.04 22.74 1.47
N ARG A 26 -10.15 21.98 2.56
CA ARG A 26 -9.02 21.39 3.30
C ARG A 26 -9.30 19.95 3.71
N PRO A 27 -9.44 19.04 2.75
CA PRO A 27 -9.84 17.65 3.03
C PRO A 27 -8.84 16.93 3.95
N ALA A 28 -7.54 17.18 3.80
CA ALA A 28 -6.50 16.55 4.60
C ALA A 28 -6.64 16.80 6.12
N MET A 29 -7.31 17.89 6.55
CA MET A 29 -7.60 18.12 7.97
C MET A 29 -8.61 17.13 8.55
N TYR A 30 -9.42 16.47 7.71
CA TYR A 30 -10.51 15.59 8.12
C TYR A 30 -10.23 14.12 7.82
N ILE A 31 -9.52 13.82 6.72
CA ILE A 31 -9.23 12.46 6.27
C ILE A 31 -7.72 12.15 6.21
N GLY A 32 -6.86 13.06 6.67
CA GLY A 32 -5.40 12.89 6.74
C GLY A 32 -4.66 13.22 5.46
N SER A 33 -5.12 12.76 4.31
CA SER A 33 -4.52 13.02 2.98
C SER A 33 -5.58 12.99 1.88
N THR A 34 -5.20 13.34 0.65
CA THR A 34 -6.03 13.20 -0.57
C THR A 34 -5.47 12.15 -1.54
N ASP A 35 -4.46 11.40 -1.11
CA ASP A 35 -3.90 10.25 -1.80
C ASP A 35 -4.75 8.97 -1.59
N VAL A 36 -4.22 7.82 -1.99
CA VAL A 36 -4.87 6.50 -1.84
C VAL A 36 -5.31 6.23 -0.39
N ARG A 37 -4.56 6.71 0.62
CA ARG A 37 -4.91 6.52 2.06
C ARG A 37 -6.15 7.29 2.43
N GLY A 38 -6.22 8.57 2.05
CA GLY A 38 -7.43 9.38 2.27
C GLY A 38 -8.64 8.84 1.53
N LEU A 39 -8.44 8.26 0.35
CA LEU A 39 -9.50 7.58 -0.40
C LEU A 39 -10.09 6.41 0.40
N HIS A 40 -9.24 5.50 0.92
CA HIS A 40 -9.69 4.37 1.73
C HIS A 40 -10.32 4.81 3.06
N HIS A 41 -9.89 5.95 3.61
CA HIS A 41 -10.46 6.50 4.84
C HIS A 41 -11.94 6.81 4.70
N LEU A 42 -12.44 7.17 3.50
CA LEU A 42 -13.87 7.35 3.26
C LEU A 42 -14.65 6.06 3.55
N VAL A 43 -14.14 4.91 3.11
CA VAL A 43 -14.77 3.61 3.39
C VAL A 43 -14.73 3.31 4.89
N TYR A 44 -13.59 3.55 5.53
CA TYR A 44 -13.45 3.30 6.98
C TYR A 44 -14.45 4.11 7.80
N GLU A 45 -14.67 5.39 7.49
CA GLU A 45 -15.63 6.23 8.21
C GLU A 45 -17.08 5.73 8.08
N VAL A 46 -17.45 5.13 6.95
CA VAL A 46 -18.80 4.54 6.80
C VAL A 46 -18.88 3.20 7.51
N VAL A 47 -17.89 2.31 7.35
CA VAL A 47 -17.83 1.00 8.01
C VAL A 47 -17.77 1.15 9.54
N ASP A 48 -16.98 2.10 10.06
CA ASP A 48 -16.88 2.34 11.50
C ASP A 48 -18.24 2.73 12.12
N ASN A 49 -19.15 3.35 11.37
CA ASN A 49 -20.51 3.58 11.85
C ASN A 49 -21.31 2.27 12.01
N SER A 50 -21.16 1.34 11.09
CA SER A 50 -21.77 0.00 11.16
C SER A 50 -21.14 -0.83 12.30
N ILE A 51 -19.83 -0.69 12.53
CA ILE A 51 -19.11 -1.30 13.67
C ILE A 51 -19.60 -0.74 15.01
N ASP A 52 -19.89 0.56 15.08
CA ASP A 52 -20.46 1.17 16.30
C ASP A 52 -21.85 0.58 16.62
N GLU A 53 -22.67 0.27 15.60
CA GLU A 53 -23.93 -0.48 15.77
C GLU A 53 -23.68 -1.92 16.24
N ALA A 54 -22.62 -2.57 15.73
CA ALA A 54 -22.23 -3.92 16.18
C ALA A 54 -21.75 -3.91 17.64
N MET A 55 -20.93 -2.94 18.05
CA MET A 55 -20.49 -2.78 19.44
C MET A 55 -21.67 -2.46 20.39
N ALA A 56 -22.69 -1.81 19.89
CA ALA A 56 -23.93 -1.56 20.62
C ALA A 56 -24.86 -2.80 20.64
N GLY A 57 -24.55 -3.87 19.90
CA GLY A 57 -25.31 -5.14 19.87
C GLY A 57 -26.48 -5.16 18.89
N PHE A 58 -26.53 -4.23 17.93
CA PHE A 58 -27.64 -4.09 16.99
C PHE A 58 -27.32 -4.50 15.56
N CYS A 59 -26.02 -4.65 15.20
CA CYS A 59 -25.58 -5.07 13.88
C CYS A 59 -24.85 -6.41 13.96
N THR A 60 -25.19 -7.32 13.05
CA THR A 60 -24.58 -8.65 12.94
C THR A 60 -23.95 -8.89 11.58
N ARG A 61 -24.34 -8.11 10.57
CA ARG A 61 -23.84 -8.25 9.20
C ARG A 61 -23.52 -6.89 8.57
N ILE A 62 -22.34 -6.80 7.94
CA ILE A 62 -21.92 -5.66 7.14
C ILE A 62 -21.54 -6.20 5.76
N THR A 63 -22.02 -5.56 4.69
CA THR A 63 -21.62 -5.87 3.32
C THR A 63 -20.98 -4.63 2.72
N VAL A 64 -19.78 -4.78 2.15
CA VAL A 64 -19.05 -3.74 1.43
C VAL A 64 -18.88 -4.17 -0.01
N ILE A 65 -19.27 -3.30 -0.95
CA ILE A 65 -19.20 -3.61 -2.38
C ILE A 65 -18.39 -2.51 -3.07
N LEU A 66 -17.30 -2.92 -3.74
CA LEU A 66 -16.55 -2.07 -4.66
C LEU A 66 -17.11 -2.27 -6.05
N HIS A 67 -17.74 -1.22 -6.58
CA HIS A 67 -18.36 -1.28 -7.91
C HIS A 67 -17.34 -1.02 -9.02
N ALA A 68 -17.64 -1.47 -10.23
CA ALA A 68 -16.78 -1.28 -11.39
C ALA A 68 -16.61 0.19 -11.81
N ASP A 69 -17.55 1.07 -11.42
CA ASP A 69 -17.49 2.52 -11.61
C ASP A 69 -16.67 3.25 -10.52
N ASN A 70 -15.99 2.50 -9.63
CA ASN A 70 -15.28 3.00 -8.44
C ASN A 70 -16.19 3.66 -7.40
N SER A 71 -17.50 3.45 -7.43
CA SER A 71 -18.37 3.76 -6.29
C SER A 71 -18.27 2.64 -5.24
N VAL A 72 -18.57 2.97 -4.00
CA VAL A 72 -18.57 2.00 -2.90
C VAL A 72 -19.93 1.99 -2.22
N THR A 73 -20.43 0.79 -1.97
CA THR A 73 -21.63 0.57 -1.14
C THR A 73 -21.23 -0.06 0.18
N VAL A 74 -21.66 0.52 1.29
CA VAL A 74 -21.59 -0.09 2.63
C VAL A 74 -23.00 -0.26 3.15
N ARG A 75 -23.34 -1.48 3.53
CA ARG A 75 -24.66 -1.87 4.04
C ARG A 75 -24.53 -2.58 5.37
N ASP A 76 -25.37 -2.24 6.33
CA ASP A 76 -25.49 -2.90 7.62
C ASP A 76 -26.95 -3.33 7.91
N ASP A 77 -27.09 -4.21 8.90
CA ASP A 77 -28.35 -4.65 9.50
C ASP A 77 -28.57 -4.00 10.88
N GLY A 78 -27.92 -2.85 11.16
CA GLY A 78 -28.08 -2.06 12.39
C GLY A 78 -29.49 -1.45 12.51
N ARG A 79 -29.69 -0.59 13.53
CA ARG A 79 -31.00 0.06 13.81
C ARG A 79 -31.52 0.98 12.71
N GLY A 80 -30.67 1.37 11.76
CA GLY A 80 -30.94 2.43 10.79
C GLY A 80 -30.88 3.84 11.39
N ILE A 81 -30.31 4.79 10.66
CA ILE A 81 -30.25 6.20 11.07
C ILE A 81 -31.68 6.73 11.28
N PRO A 82 -31.97 7.52 12.36
CA PRO A 82 -33.28 8.09 12.58
C PRO A 82 -33.76 8.94 11.39
N VAL A 83 -35.03 8.77 11.00
CA VAL A 83 -35.66 9.45 9.84
C VAL A 83 -36.63 10.56 10.26
N ASP A 84 -36.93 10.66 11.57
CA ASP A 84 -37.79 11.68 12.13
C ASP A 84 -37.22 13.08 11.95
N ILE A 85 -38.10 14.09 11.99
CA ILE A 85 -37.69 15.49 11.90
C ILE A 85 -36.93 15.90 13.15
N HIS A 86 -35.72 16.39 12.96
CA HIS A 86 -34.86 16.86 14.05
C HIS A 86 -35.46 18.15 14.66
N PRO A 87 -35.69 18.19 16.00
CA PRO A 87 -36.46 19.27 16.63
C PRO A 87 -35.90 20.69 16.45
N LYS A 88 -34.57 20.81 16.35
CA LYS A 88 -33.89 22.12 16.20
C LYS A 88 -33.66 22.50 14.74
N GLU A 89 -33.40 21.55 13.87
CA GLU A 89 -33.00 21.80 12.47
C GLU A 89 -34.20 21.79 11.50
N GLY A 90 -35.33 21.19 11.89
CA GLY A 90 -36.56 21.18 11.08
C GLY A 90 -36.46 20.29 9.82
N VAL A 91 -35.41 19.47 9.70
CA VAL A 91 -35.19 18.52 8.61
C VAL A 91 -35.02 17.10 9.16
N PRO A 92 -35.13 16.04 8.34
CA PRO A 92 -34.93 14.68 8.81
C PRO A 92 -33.55 14.49 9.51
N ALA A 93 -33.51 13.71 10.58
CA ALA A 93 -32.27 13.49 11.33
C ALA A 93 -31.16 12.88 10.46
N VAL A 94 -31.49 12.00 9.52
CA VAL A 94 -30.54 11.46 8.54
C VAL A 94 -29.88 12.59 7.73
N GLN A 95 -30.63 13.58 7.28
CA GLN A 95 -30.10 14.73 6.56
C GLN A 95 -29.16 15.57 7.45
N VAL A 96 -29.49 15.73 8.74
CA VAL A 96 -28.61 16.44 9.70
C VAL A 96 -27.26 15.71 9.82
N VAL A 97 -27.28 14.37 9.98
CA VAL A 97 -26.08 13.53 10.09
C VAL A 97 -25.23 13.61 8.82
N MET A 98 -25.85 13.67 7.64
CA MET A 98 -25.15 13.73 6.36
C MET A 98 -24.57 15.12 6.02
N THR A 99 -25.13 16.21 6.56
CA THR A 99 -24.81 17.58 6.12
C THR A 99 -24.22 18.49 7.17
N LYS A 100 -24.28 18.11 8.45
CA LYS A 100 -23.76 18.93 9.55
C LYS A 100 -22.54 18.30 10.20
N LEU A 101 -21.49 19.08 10.36
CA LEU A 101 -20.34 18.70 11.18
C LEU A 101 -20.75 18.71 12.66
N HIS A 102 -20.15 17.80 13.44
CA HIS A 102 -20.43 17.64 14.87
C HIS A 102 -21.90 17.34 15.19
N ALA A 103 -22.57 16.57 14.32
CA ALA A 103 -23.91 16.07 14.52
C ALA A 103 -23.89 14.53 14.59
N GLY A 104 -24.60 13.97 15.57
CA GLY A 104 -24.74 12.52 15.71
C GLY A 104 -25.20 12.06 17.09
N GLY A 105 -25.78 10.86 17.18
CA GLY A 105 -26.25 10.25 18.44
C GLY A 105 -25.14 9.77 19.38
N LYS A 106 -23.86 9.84 18.94
CA LYS A 106 -22.70 9.36 19.71
C LYS A 106 -22.21 10.35 20.77
N PHE A 107 -22.74 11.58 20.78
CA PHE A 107 -22.52 12.56 21.86
C PHE A 107 -23.36 12.27 23.12
N ASP A 108 -24.36 11.37 23.03
CA ASP A 108 -25.17 10.96 24.15
C ASP A 108 -24.79 9.55 24.61
N ASN A 109 -24.24 9.46 25.83
CA ASN A 109 -23.84 8.18 26.44
C ASN A 109 -24.98 7.18 26.64
N ASN A 110 -26.24 7.61 26.49
CA ASN A 110 -27.39 6.72 26.61
C ASN A 110 -27.61 5.89 25.31
N SER A 111 -27.23 6.44 24.16
CA SER A 111 -27.39 5.78 22.84
C SER A 111 -26.24 4.86 22.50
N TYR A 112 -24.99 5.24 22.85
CA TYR A 112 -23.78 4.45 22.64
C TYR A 112 -22.87 4.55 23.87
N LYS A 113 -22.65 3.43 24.57
CA LYS A 113 -21.74 3.38 25.73
C LYS A 113 -20.27 3.43 25.30
N VAL A 114 -19.97 2.86 24.16
CA VAL A 114 -18.64 2.82 23.53
C VAL A 114 -18.82 3.06 22.04
N SER A 115 -18.03 3.91 21.44
CA SER A 115 -18.00 4.13 19.99
C SER A 115 -16.60 4.49 19.51
N GLY A 116 -16.28 4.14 18.26
CA GLY A 116 -15.05 4.58 17.58
C GLY A 116 -15.20 5.98 16.98
N GLY A 117 -16.42 6.33 16.56
CA GLY A 117 -16.74 7.65 16.01
C GLY A 117 -17.02 8.69 17.12
N LEU A 118 -16.06 9.61 17.37
CA LEU A 118 -16.11 10.57 18.47
C LEU A 118 -16.53 11.98 18.08
N HIS A 119 -16.26 12.38 16.84
CA HIS A 119 -16.33 13.78 16.43
C HIS A 119 -17.62 14.15 15.69
N GLY A 120 -18.44 13.16 15.28
CA GLY A 120 -19.68 13.39 14.53
C GLY A 120 -19.42 14.07 13.17
N VAL A 121 -18.29 13.75 12.53
CA VAL A 121 -17.87 14.34 11.26
C VAL A 121 -17.67 13.32 10.13
N GLY A 122 -17.52 12.03 10.44
CA GLY A 122 -17.09 11.01 9.48
C GLY A 122 -17.96 10.95 8.22
N VAL A 123 -19.23 10.55 8.34
CA VAL A 123 -20.11 10.40 7.18
C VAL A 123 -20.43 11.73 6.49
N SER A 124 -20.46 12.85 7.21
CA SER A 124 -20.62 14.18 6.59
C SER A 124 -19.39 14.60 5.79
N CYS A 125 -18.17 14.18 6.20
CA CYS A 125 -16.96 14.33 5.40
C CYS A 125 -17.00 13.46 4.15
N VAL A 126 -17.42 12.19 4.26
CA VAL A 126 -17.62 11.32 3.08
C VAL A 126 -18.56 11.98 2.08
N ASN A 127 -19.70 12.48 2.55
CA ASN A 127 -20.67 13.18 1.69
C ASN A 127 -20.06 14.43 1.02
N ALA A 128 -19.31 15.24 1.77
CA ALA A 128 -18.67 16.44 1.24
C ALA A 128 -17.60 16.14 0.17
N LEU A 129 -16.90 15.01 0.29
CA LEU A 129 -15.78 14.60 -0.56
C LEU A 129 -16.20 13.63 -1.67
N SER A 130 -17.49 13.35 -1.79
CA SER A 130 -18.06 12.55 -2.86
C SER A 130 -18.70 13.43 -3.94
N GLU A 131 -18.55 13.02 -5.19
CA GLU A 131 -19.27 13.62 -6.32
C GLU A 131 -20.78 13.46 -6.11
N TRP A 132 -21.19 12.25 -5.77
CA TRP A 132 -22.55 11.95 -5.34
C TRP A 132 -22.54 10.91 -4.20
N LEU A 133 -23.58 10.97 -3.37
CA LEU A 133 -23.84 10.02 -2.32
C LEU A 133 -25.33 9.74 -2.23
N THR A 134 -25.69 8.46 -2.02
CA THR A 134 -27.06 8.01 -1.76
C THR A 134 -27.11 7.31 -0.41
N VAL A 135 -28.01 7.75 0.46
CA VAL A 135 -28.32 7.05 1.70
C VAL A 135 -29.68 6.38 1.60
N THR A 136 -29.74 5.10 1.94
CA THR A 136 -31.00 4.34 2.06
C THR A 136 -31.10 3.82 3.48
N VAL A 137 -32.22 4.10 4.14
CA VAL A 137 -32.47 3.67 5.53
C VAL A 137 -33.68 2.76 5.55
N ARG A 138 -33.53 1.58 6.16
CA ARG A 138 -34.61 0.64 6.48
C ARG A 138 -34.95 0.79 7.95
N ARG A 139 -36.13 1.32 8.23
CA ARG A 139 -36.59 1.60 9.60
C ARG A 139 -38.10 1.66 9.67
N ASP A 140 -38.68 1.15 10.75
CA ASP A 140 -40.12 1.20 11.03
C ASP A 140 -41.00 0.62 9.88
N GLY A 141 -40.51 -0.49 9.27
CA GLY A 141 -41.21 -1.20 8.19
C GLY A 141 -41.16 -0.48 6.83
N LYS A 142 -40.34 0.58 6.70
CA LYS A 142 -40.26 1.36 5.47
C LYS A 142 -38.80 1.54 5.02
N ARG A 143 -38.65 1.73 3.71
CA ARG A 143 -37.39 2.08 3.07
C ARG A 143 -37.41 3.54 2.66
N TYR A 144 -36.45 4.31 3.16
CA TYR A 144 -36.28 5.73 2.89
C TYR A 144 -35.04 5.94 2.06
N ARG A 145 -35.03 6.91 1.14
CA ARG A 145 -33.85 7.26 0.32
C ARG A 145 -33.74 8.77 0.17
N GLN A 146 -32.49 9.23 0.15
CA GLN A 146 -32.12 10.61 -0.15
C GLN A 146 -30.79 10.65 -0.92
N HIS A 147 -30.68 11.58 -1.88
CA HIS A 147 -29.50 11.77 -2.72
C HIS A 147 -28.78 13.08 -2.37
N TYR A 148 -27.47 13.06 -2.54
CA TYR A 148 -26.57 14.18 -2.30
C TYR A 148 -25.59 14.33 -3.45
N SER A 149 -25.16 15.58 -3.74
CA SER A 149 -24.04 15.88 -4.63
C SER A 149 -23.13 16.86 -3.93
N ARG A 150 -21.86 16.45 -3.77
CA ARG A 150 -20.82 17.27 -3.11
C ARG A 150 -21.26 17.85 -1.74
N GLY A 151 -21.95 17.01 -0.97
CA GLY A 151 -22.44 17.37 0.36
C GLY A 151 -23.80 18.08 0.37
N VAL A 152 -24.37 18.42 -0.77
CA VAL A 152 -25.64 19.15 -0.87
C VAL A 152 -26.80 18.19 -1.19
N PRO A 153 -27.89 18.19 -0.40
CA PRO A 153 -29.07 17.38 -0.71
C PRO A 153 -29.67 17.76 -2.08
N GLN A 154 -29.97 16.78 -2.91
CA GLN A 154 -30.56 16.96 -4.24
C GLN A 154 -32.08 16.80 -4.23
N ASP A 155 -32.60 16.08 -3.24
CA ASP A 155 -34.02 15.79 -3.06
C ASP A 155 -34.38 15.81 -1.56
N GLN A 156 -35.66 15.58 -1.28
CA GLN A 156 -36.15 15.34 0.08
C GLN A 156 -36.10 13.86 0.40
N LEU A 157 -35.96 13.52 1.70
CA LEU A 157 -36.07 12.12 2.14
C LEU A 157 -37.41 11.55 1.75
N THR A 158 -37.44 10.55 0.88
CA THR A 158 -38.65 9.93 0.34
C THR A 158 -38.79 8.47 0.76
N VAL A 159 -40.01 8.01 0.96
CA VAL A 159 -40.30 6.59 1.14
C VAL A 159 -40.34 5.94 -0.25
N ILE A 160 -39.46 4.95 -0.47
CA ILE A 160 -39.36 4.24 -1.76
C ILE A 160 -40.02 2.85 -1.76
N GLY A 161 -40.45 2.37 -0.59
CA GLY A 161 -41.12 1.07 -0.46
C GLY A 161 -41.25 0.62 0.99
N GLU A 162 -41.77 -0.58 1.16
CA GLU A 162 -41.76 -1.30 2.44
C GLU A 162 -40.42 -2.00 2.62
N ALA A 163 -40.03 -2.27 3.87
CA ALA A 163 -38.79 -2.98 4.20
C ALA A 163 -39.02 -4.05 5.25
N ASP A 164 -38.51 -5.23 5.00
CA ASP A 164 -38.32 -6.24 6.04
C ASP A 164 -37.00 -5.99 6.76
N GLY A 165 -37.06 -5.84 8.11
CA GLY A 165 -35.89 -5.57 8.93
C GLY A 165 -35.49 -4.09 8.99
N HIS A 166 -34.26 -3.86 9.41
CA HIS A 166 -33.68 -2.52 9.64
C HIS A 166 -32.24 -2.44 9.12
N GLY A 167 -31.67 -1.24 9.06
CA GLY A 167 -30.27 -1.03 8.67
C GLY A 167 -30.07 0.23 7.84
N THR A 168 -28.81 0.51 7.55
CA THR A 168 -28.40 1.64 6.71
C THR A 168 -27.59 1.13 5.51
N THR A 169 -27.83 1.75 4.36
CA THR A 169 -26.99 1.54 3.17
C THR A 169 -26.51 2.91 2.69
N VAL A 170 -25.20 3.07 2.56
CA VAL A 170 -24.56 4.28 2.01
C VAL A 170 -23.80 3.87 0.75
N ARG A 171 -24.16 4.47 -0.39
CA ARG A 171 -23.40 4.34 -1.64
C ARG A 171 -22.85 5.70 -2.01
N PHE A 172 -21.57 5.76 -2.35
CA PHE A 172 -20.91 7.02 -2.67
C PHE A 172 -19.86 6.85 -3.76
N GLN A 173 -19.63 7.92 -4.53
CA GLN A 173 -18.58 8.06 -5.54
C GLN A 173 -17.61 9.13 -5.08
N PRO A 174 -16.32 8.83 -4.87
CA PRO A 174 -15.31 9.86 -4.57
C PRO A 174 -15.24 10.93 -5.66
N ASP A 175 -15.03 12.21 -5.26
CA ASP A 175 -14.98 13.33 -6.20
C ASP A 175 -13.56 13.46 -6.83
N GLU A 176 -13.47 13.34 -8.15
CA GLU A 176 -12.22 13.52 -8.92
C GLU A 176 -11.58 14.92 -8.78
N GLN A 177 -12.35 15.90 -8.33
CA GLN A 177 -11.83 17.25 -8.04
C GLN A 177 -11.00 17.28 -6.74
N ILE A 178 -11.09 16.24 -5.91
CA ILE A 178 -10.43 16.15 -4.60
C ILE A 178 -9.33 15.09 -4.59
N PHE A 179 -9.60 13.93 -5.18
CA PHE A 179 -8.70 12.79 -5.15
C PHE A 179 -7.97 12.63 -6.48
N GLU A 180 -6.65 12.47 -6.42
CA GLU A 180 -5.81 12.21 -7.61
C GLU A 180 -6.01 10.78 -8.11
N VAL A 181 -6.25 9.84 -7.19
CA VAL A 181 -6.52 8.42 -7.46
C VAL A 181 -7.93 8.10 -6.97
N LEU A 182 -8.73 7.42 -7.80
CA LEU A 182 -10.11 7.03 -7.49
C LEU A 182 -10.28 5.52 -7.33
N GLU A 183 -9.21 4.77 -7.51
CA GLU A 183 -9.25 3.32 -7.46
C GLU A 183 -8.98 2.80 -6.04
N PHE A 184 -9.93 2.05 -5.49
CA PHE A 184 -9.79 1.41 -4.19
C PHE A 184 -8.98 0.13 -4.29
N SER A 185 -8.05 -0.07 -3.35
CA SER A 185 -7.33 -1.35 -3.18
C SER A 185 -8.18 -2.32 -2.35
N TYR A 186 -8.59 -3.42 -3.00
CA TYR A 186 -9.32 -4.49 -2.34
C TYR A 186 -8.55 -5.08 -1.15
N ASP A 187 -7.24 -5.30 -1.32
CA ASP A 187 -6.38 -5.87 -0.29
C ASP A 187 -6.22 -4.98 0.94
N THR A 188 -6.18 -3.66 0.74
CA THR A 188 -6.12 -2.69 1.85
C THR A 188 -7.40 -2.77 2.69
N LEU A 189 -8.55 -2.85 2.04
CA LEU A 189 -9.84 -3.00 2.72
C LEU A 189 -9.97 -4.38 3.39
N LYS A 190 -9.55 -5.44 2.71
CA LYS A 190 -9.54 -6.82 3.22
C LYS A 190 -8.81 -6.92 4.56
N LYS A 191 -7.59 -6.39 4.67
CA LYS A 191 -6.82 -6.38 5.92
C LYS A 191 -7.59 -5.70 7.06
N ARG A 192 -8.22 -4.57 6.79
CA ARG A 192 -9.00 -3.84 7.79
C ARG A 192 -10.25 -4.59 8.23
N PHE A 193 -10.97 -5.21 7.30
CA PHE A 193 -12.19 -5.98 7.62
C PHE A 193 -11.87 -7.27 8.39
N GLU A 194 -10.75 -7.90 8.11
CA GLU A 194 -10.24 -9.04 8.88
C GLU A 194 -9.96 -8.64 10.34
N GLU A 195 -9.25 -7.53 10.58
CA GLU A 195 -9.03 -6.99 11.94
C GLU A 195 -10.36 -6.75 12.67
N LEU A 196 -11.33 -6.11 11.99
CA LEU A 196 -12.62 -5.79 12.57
C LEU A 196 -13.44 -7.05 12.91
N ALA A 197 -13.34 -8.11 12.12
CA ALA A 197 -14.00 -9.39 12.41
C ALA A 197 -13.40 -10.06 13.65
N TYR A 198 -12.07 -10.04 13.83
CA TYR A 198 -11.44 -10.56 15.05
C TYR A 198 -11.79 -9.78 16.31
N LEU A 199 -11.93 -8.45 16.21
CA LEU A 199 -12.24 -7.57 17.35
C LEU A 199 -13.72 -7.60 17.75
N ASN A 200 -14.61 -8.06 16.84
CA ASN A 200 -16.05 -8.12 17.06
C ASN A 200 -16.57 -9.54 16.83
N LYS A 201 -16.36 -10.38 17.84
CA LYS A 201 -16.73 -11.79 17.81
C LYS A 201 -18.17 -12.00 17.32
N GLY A 202 -18.34 -12.85 16.31
CA GLY A 202 -19.64 -13.19 15.73
C GLY A 202 -20.16 -12.21 14.68
N LEU A 203 -19.46 -11.11 14.40
CA LEU A 203 -19.80 -10.19 13.31
C LEU A 203 -19.43 -10.82 11.96
N TYR A 204 -20.33 -10.67 10.99
CA TYR A 204 -20.15 -11.08 9.60
C TYR A 204 -19.83 -9.86 8.75
N ILE A 205 -18.65 -9.83 8.12
CA ILE A 205 -18.28 -8.77 7.17
C ILE A 205 -18.05 -9.43 5.82
N GLU A 206 -18.80 -9.04 4.81
CA GLU A 206 -18.68 -9.52 3.44
C GLU A 206 -18.13 -8.38 2.56
N CYS A 207 -17.04 -8.64 1.85
CA CYS A 207 -16.46 -7.71 0.90
C CYS A 207 -16.53 -8.29 -0.50
N ILE A 208 -17.12 -7.53 -1.42
CA ILE A 208 -17.33 -7.93 -2.82
C ILE A 208 -16.61 -6.91 -3.70
N ASP A 209 -15.70 -7.38 -4.55
CA ASP A 209 -15.08 -6.57 -5.60
C ASP A 209 -15.70 -6.96 -6.96
N GLU A 210 -16.57 -6.11 -7.48
CA GLU A 210 -17.22 -6.36 -8.78
C GLU A 210 -16.27 -6.21 -9.97
N ARG A 211 -15.10 -5.55 -9.78
CA ARG A 211 -14.10 -5.37 -10.82
C ARG A 211 -13.40 -6.68 -11.16
N THR A 212 -13.12 -7.49 -10.13
CA THR A 212 -12.44 -8.80 -10.23
C THR A 212 -13.38 -9.99 -10.03
N SER A 213 -14.63 -9.74 -9.61
CA SER A 213 -15.60 -10.75 -9.19
C SER A 213 -15.15 -11.56 -7.97
N GLU A 214 -14.29 -10.98 -7.13
CA GLU A 214 -13.85 -11.57 -5.87
C GLU A 214 -14.84 -11.27 -4.76
N THR A 215 -15.11 -12.29 -3.94
CA THR A 215 -15.92 -12.15 -2.72
C THR A 215 -15.20 -12.80 -1.56
N HIS A 216 -15.07 -12.08 -0.47
CA HIS A 216 -14.48 -12.61 0.76
C HIS A 216 -15.40 -12.34 1.96
N VAL A 217 -15.54 -13.35 2.82
CA VAL A 217 -16.31 -13.26 4.05
C VAL A 217 -15.36 -13.35 5.25
N PHE A 218 -15.41 -12.34 6.10
CA PHE A 218 -14.66 -12.27 7.35
C PHE A 218 -15.60 -12.57 8.50
N HIS A 219 -15.33 -13.65 9.24
CA HIS A 219 -16.09 -14.07 10.39
C HIS A 219 -15.19 -14.81 11.37
N ALA A 220 -15.07 -14.33 12.58
CA ALA A 220 -14.14 -14.88 13.58
C ALA A 220 -14.88 -15.20 14.89
N GLU A 221 -15.28 -16.46 15.09
CA GLU A 221 -15.87 -16.92 16.35
C GLU A 221 -14.87 -16.96 17.50
N GLY A 222 -13.60 -17.21 17.20
CA GLY A 222 -12.50 -17.26 18.17
C GLY A 222 -12.01 -15.88 18.63
N GLY A 223 -12.46 -14.79 18.00
CA GLY A 223 -12.09 -13.42 18.36
C GLY A 223 -10.57 -13.18 18.37
N ILE A 224 -10.06 -12.41 19.33
CA ILE A 224 -8.62 -12.08 19.43
C ILE A 224 -7.71 -13.29 19.69
N ARG A 225 -8.24 -14.41 20.21
CA ARG A 225 -7.50 -15.68 20.30
C ARG A 225 -7.18 -16.22 18.92
N GLN A 226 -8.17 -16.25 18.04
CA GLN A 226 -7.98 -16.65 16.64
C GLN A 226 -7.03 -15.69 15.94
N PHE A 227 -7.15 -14.40 16.19
CA PHE A 227 -6.24 -13.39 15.63
C PHE A 227 -4.76 -13.68 15.96
N VAL A 228 -4.44 -13.97 17.22
CA VAL A 228 -3.07 -14.36 17.62
C VAL A 228 -2.65 -15.69 16.97
N SER A 229 -3.57 -16.64 16.80
CA SER A 229 -3.29 -17.90 16.10
C SER A 229 -2.91 -17.66 14.65
N ASP A 230 -3.65 -16.79 13.97
CA ASP A 230 -3.47 -16.50 12.54
C ASP A 230 -2.24 -15.62 12.31
N LEU A 231 -1.95 -14.69 13.22
CA LEU A 231 -0.69 -13.94 13.22
C LEU A 231 0.53 -14.85 13.40
N ASN A 232 0.39 -15.97 14.13
CA ASN A 232 1.42 -16.98 14.31
C ASN A 232 1.35 -18.11 13.26
N SER A 233 0.48 -18.02 12.25
CA SER A 233 0.44 -19.02 11.16
C SER A 233 1.82 -19.11 10.50
N GLY A 234 2.31 -20.33 10.29
CA GLY A 234 3.66 -20.58 9.78
C GLY A 234 4.80 -20.49 10.81
N GLN A 235 4.52 -20.13 12.06
CA GLN A 235 5.49 -20.15 13.16
C GLN A 235 5.11 -21.15 14.25
N GLN A 236 6.10 -21.80 14.84
CA GLN A 236 5.84 -22.73 15.92
C GLN A 236 5.62 -21.99 17.24
N GLY A 237 4.38 -21.97 17.74
CA GLY A 237 4.06 -21.52 19.09
C GLY A 237 4.73 -22.42 20.14
N ILE A 238 5.34 -21.85 21.18
CA ILE A 238 6.04 -22.60 22.22
C ILE A 238 5.14 -22.96 23.42
N HIS A 239 3.95 -22.39 23.51
CA HIS A 239 2.92 -22.67 24.52
C HIS A 239 1.53 -22.38 23.95
N PRO A 240 0.44 -22.83 24.60
CA PRO A 240 -0.93 -22.45 24.23
C PRO A 240 -1.16 -20.93 24.30
N ILE A 241 -2.11 -20.39 23.50
CA ILE A 241 -2.44 -18.96 23.55
C ILE A 241 -3.01 -18.60 24.91
N ILE A 242 -2.38 -17.64 25.57
CA ILE A 242 -2.84 -17.03 26.83
C ILE A 242 -3.81 -15.92 26.48
N MET A 243 -5.02 -15.98 27.03
CA MET A 243 -6.06 -14.97 26.80
C MET A 243 -6.76 -14.62 28.09
N ALA A 244 -7.11 -13.34 28.27
CA ALA A 244 -7.98 -12.91 29.33
C ALA A 244 -8.81 -11.69 28.89
N GLU A 245 -10.02 -11.63 29.44
CA GLU A 245 -11.00 -10.57 29.28
C GLU A 245 -11.39 -10.02 30.65
N GLY A 246 -11.72 -8.74 30.73
CA GLY A 246 -12.21 -8.14 31.98
C GLY A 246 -12.63 -6.69 31.80
N VAL A 247 -13.31 -6.17 32.83
CA VAL A 247 -13.74 -4.76 32.89
C VAL A 247 -13.19 -4.13 34.15
N VAL A 248 -12.50 -3.00 33.99
CA VAL A 248 -11.96 -2.19 35.11
C VAL A 248 -12.45 -0.76 34.92
N ASP A 249 -13.17 -0.19 35.90
CA ASP A 249 -13.68 1.18 35.87
C ASP A 249 -14.38 1.57 34.54
N ASN A 250 -15.28 0.71 34.04
CA ASN A 250 -16.00 0.86 32.77
C ASN A 250 -15.13 0.77 31.50
N VAL A 251 -13.85 0.39 31.61
CA VAL A 251 -12.99 0.07 30.47
C VAL A 251 -12.96 -1.45 30.31
N ALA A 252 -13.44 -1.96 29.18
CA ALA A 252 -13.26 -3.35 28.85
C ALA A 252 -11.85 -3.54 28.26
N ILE A 253 -11.15 -4.56 28.75
CA ILE A 253 -9.77 -4.87 28.41
C ILE A 253 -9.70 -6.33 28.00
N ASP A 254 -9.31 -6.60 26.78
CA ASP A 254 -9.12 -7.92 26.24
C ASP A 254 -7.68 -8.04 25.75
N PHE A 255 -7.00 -9.12 26.09
CA PHE A 255 -5.69 -9.41 25.52
C PHE A 255 -5.51 -10.90 25.24
N ALA A 256 -4.78 -11.19 24.18
CA ALA A 256 -4.31 -12.52 23.85
C ALA A 256 -2.83 -12.46 23.51
N LEU A 257 -2.05 -13.46 23.90
CA LEU A 257 -0.63 -13.52 23.59
C LEU A 257 -0.13 -14.96 23.43
N GLN A 258 0.91 -15.12 22.62
CA GLN A 258 1.65 -16.37 22.47
C GLN A 258 3.10 -16.05 22.10
N TYR A 259 4.04 -16.80 22.66
CA TYR A 259 5.42 -16.81 22.21
C TYR A 259 5.61 -17.85 21.12
N ASN A 260 6.42 -17.53 20.14
CA ASN A 260 6.80 -18.41 19.05
C ASN A 260 8.32 -18.62 19.00
N ALA A 261 8.80 -19.50 18.12
CA ALA A 261 10.22 -19.79 17.96
C ALA A 261 11.01 -18.65 17.29
N GLY A 262 10.35 -17.65 16.69
CA GLY A 262 10.96 -16.46 16.06
C GLY A 262 11.58 -15.49 17.06
N TYR A 263 12.06 -14.36 16.56
CA TYR A 263 12.73 -13.33 17.36
C TYR A 263 12.00 -11.97 17.36
N LYS A 264 11.04 -11.81 16.43
CA LYS A 264 10.30 -10.57 16.25
C LYS A 264 9.23 -10.39 17.34
N GLU A 265 9.10 -9.17 17.86
CA GLU A 265 7.94 -8.72 18.64
C GLU A 265 6.84 -8.29 17.67
N THR A 266 5.64 -8.85 17.79
CA THR A 266 4.45 -8.45 17.05
C THR A 266 3.34 -8.14 18.05
N ILE A 267 3.08 -6.86 18.31
CA ILE A 267 2.03 -6.43 19.23
C ILE A 267 1.08 -5.50 18.48
N LEU A 268 -0.16 -5.95 18.29
CA LEU A 268 -1.22 -5.13 17.72
C LEU A 268 -2.08 -4.55 18.84
N THR A 269 -2.36 -3.25 18.75
CA THR A 269 -3.09 -2.54 19.81
C THR A 269 -4.28 -1.79 19.23
N PHE A 270 -5.43 -1.92 19.93
CA PHE A 270 -6.69 -1.37 19.48
C PHE A 270 -7.39 -0.60 20.61
N ALA A 271 -8.01 0.52 20.26
CA ALA A 271 -8.87 1.28 21.16
C ALA A 271 -10.20 1.55 20.44
N ASN A 272 -11.34 1.05 20.99
CA ASN A 272 -12.65 1.09 20.36
C ASN A 272 -12.62 0.60 18.90
N ASN A 273 -11.99 -0.55 18.67
CA ASN A 273 -11.76 -1.19 17.38
C ASN A 273 -10.86 -0.40 16.40
N ILE A 274 -10.29 0.73 16.78
CA ILE A 274 -9.36 1.51 15.97
C ILE A 274 -7.94 1.01 16.24
N HIS A 275 -7.21 0.67 15.17
CA HIS A 275 -5.82 0.25 15.27
C HIS A 275 -4.92 1.44 15.65
N THR A 276 -4.35 1.39 16.84
CA THR A 276 -3.43 2.42 17.33
C THR A 276 -2.00 2.04 16.94
N LYS A 277 -1.63 2.29 15.70
CA LYS A 277 -0.34 1.87 15.11
C LYS A 277 0.87 2.40 15.87
N GLU A 278 0.78 3.58 16.46
CA GLU A 278 1.80 4.19 17.32
C GLU A 278 1.65 3.78 18.81
N GLY A 279 0.73 2.85 19.09
CA GLY A 279 0.47 2.36 20.44
C GLY A 279 -0.28 3.36 21.31
N GLY A 280 0.26 3.63 22.51
CA GLY A 280 -0.34 4.52 23.49
C GLY A 280 -0.30 3.93 24.91
N THR A 281 -1.11 4.49 25.80
CA THR A 281 -1.11 4.17 27.23
C THR A 281 -1.43 2.70 27.52
N HIS A 282 -2.33 2.07 26.75
CA HIS A 282 -2.66 0.65 26.89
C HIS A 282 -1.48 -0.27 26.53
N LEU A 283 -0.69 0.05 25.50
CA LEU A 283 0.54 -0.67 25.17
C LEU A 283 1.59 -0.53 26.28
N VAL A 284 1.77 0.69 26.79
CA VAL A 284 2.70 0.95 27.92
C VAL A 284 2.31 0.13 29.15
N GLY A 285 1.01 0.10 29.46
CA GLY A 285 0.47 -0.71 30.55
C GLY A 285 0.75 -2.20 30.38
N PHE A 286 0.49 -2.74 29.20
CA PHE A 286 0.72 -4.13 28.84
C PHE A 286 2.21 -4.52 28.95
N ARG A 287 3.09 -3.76 28.30
CA ARG A 287 4.55 -4.03 28.33
C ARG A 287 5.12 -3.99 29.75
N THR A 288 4.66 -3.05 30.55
CA THR A 288 5.05 -2.93 31.96
C THR A 288 4.60 -4.13 32.79
N ALA A 289 3.34 -4.53 32.63
CA ALA A 289 2.75 -5.66 33.35
C ALA A 289 3.42 -6.98 32.98
N LEU A 290 3.63 -7.25 31.71
CA LEU A 290 4.27 -8.46 31.22
C LEU A 290 5.67 -8.62 31.80
N THR A 291 6.48 -7.56 31.68
CA THR A 291 7.86 -7.54 32.21
C THR A 291 7.87 -7.76 33.74
N ARG A 292 6.97 -7.13 34.46
CA ARG A 292 6.84 -7.25 35.92
C ARG A 292 6.38 -8.64 36.34
N ALA A 293 5.41 -9.26 35.65
CA ALA A 293 4.88 -10.57 35.97
C ALA A 293 5.96 -11.67 35.78
N ILE A 294 6.70 -11.64 34.65
CA ILE A 294 7.77 -12.59 34.39
C ILE A 294 8.93 -12.44 35.38
N ASN A 295 9.41 -11.21 35.64
CA ASN A 295 10.46 -10.99 36.61
C ASN A 295 10.01 -11.34 38.06
N GLY A 296 8.72 -11.10 38.39
CA GLY A 296 8.12 -11.50 39.67
C GLY A 296 8.15 -13.01 39.85
N TYR A 297 7.76 -13.77 38.83
CA TYR A 297 7.81 -15.24 38.88
C TYR A 297 9.27 -15.75 39.02
N VAL A 298 10.21 -15.20 38.23
CA VAL A 298 11.64 -15.55 38.31
C VAL A 298 12.21 -15.34 39.72
N LYS A 299 11.85 -14.21 40.37
CA LYS A 299 12.35 -13.88 41.72
C LYS A 299 11.91 -14.89 42.77
N ASN A 300 10.72 -15.49 42.60
CA ASN A 300 10.16 -16.47 43.52
C ASN A 300 10.68 -17.90 43.25
N GLN A 301 11.53 -18.11 42.21
CA GLN A 301 12.09 -19.41 41.83
C GLN A 301 13.63 -19.40 41.93
N PRO A 302 14.20 -20.03 42.99
CA PRO A 302 15.66 -20.00 43.24
C PRO A 302 16.53 -20.52 42.09
N ASP A 303 16.05 -21.56 41.38
CA ASP A 303 16.77 -22.16 40.25
C ASP A 303 16.86 -21.19 39.05
N LEU A 304 15.79 -20.46 38.77
CA LEU A 304 15.75 -19.47 37.69
C LEU A 304 16.59 -18.25 38.03
N THR A 305 16.55 -17.81 39.29
CA THR A 305 17.39 -16.70 39.78
C THR A 305 18.86 -17.02 39.65
N LYS A 306 19.30 -18.26 39.97
CA LYS A 306 20.66 -18.74 39.76
C LYS A 306 21.05 -18.77 38.26
N LYS A 307 20.13 -19.19 37.35
CA LYS A 307 20.35 -19.24 35.90
C LYS A 307 20.62 -17.84 35.33
N LEU A 308 19.99 -16.81 35.88
CA LEU A 308 20.14 -15.40 35.53
C LEU A 308 21.28 -14.69 36.28
N LYS A 309 21.99 -15.39 37.18
CA LYS A 309 23.05 -14.80 38.00
C LYS A 309 22.60 -13.55 38.76
N GLY A 310 21.31 -13.47 39.12
CA GLY A 310 20.72 -12.34 39.85
C GLY A 310 20.40 -11.11 38.99
N THR A 311 20.60 -11.16 37.68
CA THR A 311 20.21 -10.06 36.78
C THR A 311 18.74 -10.16 36.39
N ALA A 312 18.00 -9.05 36.42
CA ALA A 312 16.63 -8.99 35.94
C ALA A 312 16.58 -9.00 34.38
N LEU A 313 15.55 -9.60 33.81
CA LEU A 313 15.28 -9.55 32.39
C LEU A 313 14.79 -8.15 32.01
N SER A 314 15.33 -7.60 30.94
CA SER A 314 14.83 -6.33 30.36
C SER A 314 13.48 -6.52 29.68
N GLY A 315 12.80 -5.42 29.37
CA GLY A 315 11.55 -5.48 28.59
C GLY A 315 11.75 -6.13 27.24
N ASP A 316 12.85 -5.82 26.55
CA ASP A 316 13.18 -6.38 25.23
C ASP A 316 13.46 -7.88 25.28
N ASP A 317 14.19 -8.35 26.32
CA ASP A 317 14.40 -9.78 26.50
C ASP A 317 13.09 -10.55 26.66
N VAL A 318 12.14 -9.93 27.37
CA VAL A 318 10.84 -10.52 27.67
C VAL A 318 9.93 -10.53 26.43
N ARG A 319 10.11 -9.61 25.50
CA ARG A 319 9.25 -9.48 24.31
C ARG A 319 9.77 -10.18 23.06
N GLU A 320 11.00 -10.73 23.08
CA GLU A 320 11.53 -11.47 21.93
C GLU A 320 10.66 -12.68 21.57
N GLY A 321 10.14 -12.70 20.33
CA GLY A 321 9.25 -13.73 19.81
C GLY A 321 7.83 -13.72 20.40
N LEU A 322 7.40 -12.58 20.93
CA LEU A 322 6.04 -12.37 21.43
C LEU A 322 5.12 -11.92 20.31
N THR A 323 4.01 -12.62 20.15
CA THR A 323 2.83 -12.17 19.42
C THR A 323 1.72 -11.85 20.39
N ALA A 324 1.17 -10.64 20.35
CA ALA A 324 0.09 -10.22 21.24
C ALA A 324 -0.90 -9.28 20.54
N VAL A 325 -2.16 -9.38 20.95
CA VAL A 325 -3.24 -8.45 20.58
C VAL A 325 -3.83 -7.89 21.86
N ILE A 326 -3.93 -6.57 21.94
CA ILE A 326 -4.54 -5.84 23.07
C ILE A 326 -5.67 -4.96 22.53
N SER A 327 -6.89 -5.17 23.03
CA SER A 327 -8.06 -4.38 22.70
C SER A 327 -8.61 -3.73 23.96
N VAL A 328 -8.79 -2.41 23.94
CA VAL A 328 -9.47 -1.67 25.00
C VAL A 328 -10.72 -1.01 24.44
N LYS A 329 -11.83 -1.09 25.18
CA LYS A 329 -13.09 -0.42 24.84
C LYS A 329 -13.46 0.51 25.97
N LEU A 330 -13.50 1.82 25.70
CA LEU A 330 -13.70 2.87 26.71
C LEU A 330 -14.68 3.94 26.22
N PRO A 331 -15.45 4.56 27.13
CA PRO A 331 -16.51 5.52 26.75
C PRO A 331 -15.99 6.81 26.10
N GLN A 332 -14.83 7.29 26.53
CA GLN A 332 -14.25 8.58 26.09
C GLN A 332 -12.77 8.43 25.73
N PRO A 333 -12.44 7.80 24.59
CA PRO A 333 -11.05 7.70 24.17
C PRO A 333 -10.50 9.06 23.74
N GLN A 334 -9.26 9.34 24.14
CA GLN A 334 -8.48 10.50 23.74
C GLN A 334 -7.36 10.05 22.85
N PHE A 335 -7.34 10.49 21.59
CA PHE A 335 -6.29 10.15 20.65
C PHE A 335 -5.40 11.35 20.37
N GLU A 336 -4.12 11.08 20.08
CA GLU A 336 -3.23 12.08 19.51
C GLU A 336 -3.53 12.21 18.01
N GLY A 337 -4.12 13.34 17.58
CA GLY A 337 -4.45 13.65 16.19
C GLY A 337 -5.74 13.02 15.65
N GLN A 338 -6.13 13.47 14.44
CA GLN A 338 -7.36 13.04 13.76
C GLN A 338 -7.30 11.59 13.25
N THR A 339 -6.13 11.12 12.88
CA THR A 339 -5.90 9.75 12.39
C THR A 339 -5.96 8.68 13.47
N LYS A 340 -6.12 9.09 14.75
CA LYS A 340 -6.33 8.21 15.92
C LYS A 340 -5.25 7.13 16.10
N THR A 341 -4.01 7.40 15.70
CA THR A 341 -2.91 6.42 15.70
C THR A 341 -2.37 6.08 17.09
N LYS A 342 -2.63 6.92 18.11
CA LYS A 342 -2.10 6.75 19.47
C LYS A 342 -3.13 7.11 20.54
N LEU A 343 -3.30 6.21 21.51
CA LEU A 343 -4.20 6.46 22.67
C LEU A 343 -3.49 7.25 23.75
N GLY A 344 -4.11 8.37 24.17
CA GLY A 344 -3.56 9.33 25.15
C GLY A 344 -4.07 9.20 26.57
N ASN A 345 -5.19 8.50 26.83
CA ASN A 345 -5.80 8.36 28.16
C ASN A 345 -4.82 7.83 29.22
N SER A 346 -4.30 8.68 30.11
CA SER A 346 -3.26 8.33 31.07
C SER A 346 -3.68 7.24 32.07
N GLU A 347 -4.96 7.22 32.48
CA GLU A 347 -5.54 6.27 33.41
C GLU A 347 -5.56 4.83 32.88
N VAL A 348 -5.67 4.65 31.57
CA VAL A 348 -5.74 3.33 30.92
C VAL A 348 -4.46 2.52 31.15
N ALA A 349 -3.30 3.18 31.22
CA ALA A 349 -2.04 2.48 31.47
C ALA A 349 -2.05 1.70 32.80
N GLY A 350 -2.57 2.31 33.87
CA GLY A 350 -2.70 1.67 35.19
C GLY A 350 -3.70 0.52 35.19
N MET A 351 -4.85 0.72 34.55
CA MET A 351 -5.92 -0.29 34.48
C MET A 351 -5.46 -1.54 33.70
N VAL A 352 -4.85 -1.35 32.53
CA VAL A 352 -4.28 -2.45 31.73
C VAL A 352 -3.16 -3.13 32.51
N ALA A 353 -2.26 -2.36 33.12
CA ALA A 353 -1.13 -2.94 33.86
C ALA A 353 -1.61 -3.79 35.06
N GLY A 354 -2.61 -3.35 35.80
CA GLY A 354 -3.18 -4.11 36.91
C GLY A 354 -3.80 -5.42 36.44
N MET A 355 -4.74 -5.33 35.49
CA MET A 355 -5.47 -6.49 35.00
C MET A 355 -4.55 -7.54 34.35
N VAL A 356 -3.64 -7.11 33.47
CA VAL A 356 -2.70 -8.02 32.79
C VAL A 356 -1.75 -8.69 33.78
N TYR A 357 -1.22 -7.93 34.76
CA TYR A 357 -0.36 -8.47 35.79
C TYR A 357 -1.05 -9.58 36.60
N ASP A 358 -2.26 -9.32 37.08
CA ASP A 358 -3.02 -10.26 37.90
C ASP A 358 -3.35 -11.54 37.13
N ARG A 359 -3.83 -11.40 35.90
CA ARG A 359 -4.18 -12.56 35.04
C ARG A 359 -2.96 -13.40 34.67
N LEU A 360 -1.86 -12.76 34.32
CA LEU A 360 -0.62 -13.48 33.98
C LEU A 360 -0.03 -14.16 35.20
N THR A 361 -0.08 -13.54 36.38
CA THR A 361 0.44 -14.16 37.62
C THR A 361 -0.33 -15.44 37.95
N VAL A 362 -1.66 -15.42 37.87
CA VAL A 362 -2.49 -16.61 38.08
C VAL A 362 -2.16 -17.68 37.03
N TYR A 363 -2.10 -17.32 35.75
CA TYR A 363 -1.80 -18.27 34.69
C TYR A 363 -0.43 -18.94 34.87
N PHE A 364 0.59 -18.17 35.27
CA PHE A 364 1.95 -18.68 35.46
C PHE A 364 2.05 -19.66 36.65
N GLU A 365 1.28 -19.45 37.71
CA GLU A 365 1.18 -20.38 38.84
C GLU A 365 0.47 -21.68 38.45
N GLU A 366 -0.57 -21.60 37.63
CA GLU A 366 -1.34 -22.77 37.17
C GLU A 366 -0.60 -23.55 36.06
N ASN A 367 0.26 -22.87 35.26
CA ASN A 367 0.93 -23.45 34.10
C ASN A 367 2.46 -23.33 34.16
N PRO A 368 3.12 -23.98 35.15
CA PRO A 368 4.56 -23.84 35.38
C PRO A 368 5.45 -24.35 34.23
N LYS A 369 4.93 -25.19 33.32
CA LYS A 369 5.65 -25.65 32.14
C LYS A 369 5.73 -24.54 31.09
N ASP A 370 4.64 -23.83 30.85
CA ASP A 370 4.56 -22.78 29.83
C ASP A 370 5.42 -21.60 30.22
N ILE A 371 5.34 -21.14 31.47
CA ILE A 371 6.17 -20.01 31.93
C ILE A 371 7.68 -20.37 31.90
N ARG A 372 8.08 -21.62 32.14
CA ARG A 372 9.46 -22.02 31.98
C ARG A 372 9.96 -21.90 30.55
N LEU A 373 9.17 -22.29 29.55
CA LEU A 373 9.50 -22.12 28.14
C LEU A 373 9.65 -20.63 27.79
N ILE A 374 8.75 -19.78 28.26
CA ILE A 374 8.81 -18.32 28.10
C ILE A 374 10.09 -17.74 28.72
N ILE A 375 10.41 -18.14 29.95
CA ILE A 375 11.60 -17.65 30.66
C ILE A 375 12.87 -18.16 29.97
N ASP A 376 12.93 -19.41 29.54
CA ASP A 376 14.09 -19.96 28.83
C ASP A 376 14.38 -19.16 27.56
N LYS A 377 13.34 -18.80 26.80
CA LYS A 377 13.45 -17.92 25.63
C LYS A 377 13.95 -16.52 26.02
N ALA A 378 13.39 -15.90 27.04
CA ALA A 378 13.83 -14.58 27.51
C ALA A 378 15.29 -14.60 28.04
N VAL A 379 15.73 -15.69 28.68
CA VAL A 379 17.13 -15.89 29.08
C VAL A 379 18.06 -16.00 27.88
N ASP A 380 17.65 -16.71 26.85
CA ASP A 380 18.42 -16.82 25.61
C ASP A 380 18.49 -15.48 24.85
N ALA A 381 17.41 -14.68 24.88
CA ALA A 381 17.41 -13.29 24.39
C ALA A 381 18.39 -12.41 25.17
N ALA A 382 18.36 -12.46 26.51
CA ALA A 382 19.30 -11.71 27.37
C ALA A 382 20.77 -12.08 27.10
N ARG A 383 21.05 -13.38 26.92
CA ARG A 383 22.41 -13.87 26.57
C ARG A 383 22.87 -13.35 25.22
N ALA A 384 21.96 -13.35 24.24
CA ALA A 384 22.27 -12.83 22.91
C ALA A 384 22.51 -11.33 22.92
N ARG A 385 21.70 -10.56 23.65
CA ARG A 385 21.91 -9.12 23.84
C ARG A 385 23.26 -8.83 24.48
N ASP A 386 23.64 -9.59 25.52
CA ASP A 386 24.96 -9.46 26.14
C ASP A 386 26.10 -9.82 25.18
N ALA A 387 25.92 -10.85 24.34
CA ALA A 387 26.88 -11.21 23.31
C ALA A 387 27.02 -10.11 22.25
N ALA A 388 25.89 -9.55 21.81
CA ALA A 388 25.85 -8.44 20.88
C ALA A 388 26.55 -7.19 21.45
N ARG A 389 26.28 -6.84 22.72
CA ARG A 389 26.98 -5.74 23.42
C ARG A 389 28.49 -5.92 23.43
N ARG A 390 28.97 -7.12 23.76
CA ARG A 390 30.42 -7.44 23.73
C ARG A 390 30.98 -7.36 22.31
N ALA A 391 30.30 -7.86 21.31
CA ALA A 391 30.72 -7.75 19.92
C ALA A 391 30.80 -6.27 19.47
N LYS A 392 29.83 -5.45 19.86
CA LYS A 392 29.78 -4.02 19.62
C LYS A 392 30.93 -3.27 20.28
N GLU A 393 31.25 -3.59 21.57
CA GLU A 393 32.41 -3.02 22.26
C GLU A 393 33.72 -3.39 21.56
N LEU A 394 33.85 -4.62 21.03
CA LEU A 394 35.04 -5.04 20.29
C LEU A 394 35.18 -4.27 18.96
N VAL A 395 34.09 -3.98 18.26
CA VAL A 395 34.10 -3.14 17.06
C VAL A 395 34.52 -1.70 17.44
N ARG A 396 33.95 -1.14 18.53
CA ARG A 396 34.25 0.21 19.01
C ARG A 396 35.72 0.36 19.47
N ARG A 397 36.25 -0.62 20.21
CA ARG A 397 37.62 -0.60 20.66
C ARG A 397 38.62 -0.70 19.50
N LYS A 398 38.29 -1.47 18.46
CA LYS A 398 39.12 -1.54 17.24
C LYS A 398 39.07 -0.25 16.43
N GLY A 399 37.90 0.44 16.40
CA GLY A 399 37.76 1.74 15.73
C GLY A 399 38.45 2.90 16.44
N ALA A 400 38.53 2.86 17.79
CA ALA A 400 39.16 3.92 18.60
C ALA A 400 40.69 3.83 18.67
N LEU A 401 41.33 2.72 18.31
CA LEU A 401 42.76 2.46 18.50
C LEU A 401 43.60 2.45 17.22
N SER A 402 42.99 2.59 16.04
CA SER A 402 43.77 2.65 14.79
C SER A 402 43.04 3.38 13.66
N ASP A 403 43.66 4.39 13.07
CA ASP A 403 43.29 5.05 11.80
C ASP A 403 43.26 4.05 10.61
N ASN A 404 43.63 2.77 10.84
CA ASN A 404 43.76 1.70 9.85
C ASN A 404 42.69 0.60 9.94
N SER A 405 41.51 0.83 10.58
CA SER A 405 40.52 -0.22 10.81
C SER A 405 39.46 -0.34 9.74
N LEU A 406 39.56 0.38 8.63
CA LEU A 406 38.61 0.31 7.53
C LEU A 406 38.60 -1.08 6.87
N PRO A 407 37.46 -1.54 6.34
CA PRO A 407 37.40 -2.82 5.65
C PRO A 407 38.43 -2.87 4.51
N GLY A 408 39.25 -3.90 4.44
CA GLY A 408 40.31 -4.02 3.42
C GLY A 408 39.81 -4.01 1.95
N LYS A 409 38.49 -4.21 1.77
CA LYS A 409 37.82 -4.13 0.47
C LYS A 409 37.28 -2.72 0.13
N LEU A 410 37.19 -1.81 1.09
CA LEU A 410 36.79 -0.43 0.87
C LEU A 410 37.87 0.34 0.13
N ALA A 411 37.53 0.90 -1.03
CA ALA A 411 38.33 1.93 -1.67
C ALA A 411 37.84 3.30 -1.22
N ASP A 412 38.41 3.86 -0.16
CA ASP A 412 37.97 5.10 0.47
C ASP A 412 38.26 6.35 -0.40
N CYS A 413 37.55 7.46 -0.14
CA CYS A 413 37.80 8.75 -0.75
C CYS A 413 38.82 9.59 0.06
N GLN A 414 39.33 10.66 -0.57
CA GLN A 414 40.30 11.56 0.04
C GLN A 414 39.67 12.61 0.94
N SER A 415 38.46 13.07 0.59
CA SER A 415 37.72 14.07 1.38
C SER A 415 37.36 13.48 2.76
N LYS A 416 37.40 14.35 3.76
CA LYS A 416 36.94 14.07 5.12
C LYS A 416 35.62 14.74 5.46
N ASP A 417 35.12 15.56 4.55
CA ASP A 417 33.82 16.20 4.69
C ASP A 417 32.72 15.23 4.27
N PRO A 418 31.83 14.78 5.19
CA PRO A 418 30.74 13.88 4.88
C PRO A 418 29.77 14.43 3.84
N ALA A 419 29.58 15.77 3.79
CA ALA A 419 28.65 16.41 2.88
C ALA A 419 29.12 16.34 1.41
N GLU A 420 30.44 16.32 1.18
CA GLU A 420 31.04 16.15 -0.15
C GLU A 420 31.26 14.67 -0.51
N SER A 421 31.21 13.76 0.46
CA SER A 421 31.66 12.38 0.30
C SER A 421 30.47 11.45 -0.02
N GLU A 422 30.72 10.54 -0.95
CA GLU A 422 29.75 9.56 -1.46
C GLU A 422 30.28 8.13 -1.28
N LEU A 423 29.46 7.22 -0.78
CA LEU A 423 29.76 5.80 -0.69
C LEU A 423 28.93 5.02 -1.69
N PHE A 424 29.56 4.43 -2.68
CA PHE A 424 28.92 3.49 -3.61
C PHE A 424 29.03 2.07 -3.04
N ILE A 425 27.90 1.45 -2.80
CA ILE A 425 27.76 0.03 -2.44
C ILE A 425 27.51 -0.73 -3.75
N VAL A 426 28.51 -1.51 -4.17
CA VAL A 426 28.54 -2.11 -5.50
C VAL A 426 28.43 -3.63 -5.40
N GLU A 427 27.60 -4.23 -6.25
CA GLU A 427 27.47 -5.67 -6.34
C GLU A 427 28.68 -6.31 -7.01
N GLY A 428 29.27 -7.28 -6.31
CA GLY A 428 30.36 -8.11 -6.83
C GLY A 428 31.72 -7.41 -6.96
N ASP A 429 32.74 -8.22 -7.13
CA ASP A 429 34.12 -7.74 -7.29
C ASP A 429 34.39 -7.21 -8.72
N SER A 430 33.67 -7.70 -9.74
CA SER A 430 33.83 -7.27 -11.15
C SER A 430 33.39 -5.83 -11.34
N ALA A 431 32.12 -5.53 -11.03
CA ALA A 431 31.60 -4.16 -11.11
C ALA A 431 32.31 -3.23 -10.11
N GLY A 432 32.65 -3.76 -8.91
CA GLY A 432 33.50 -3.04 -7.94
C GLY A 432 34.87 -2.68 -8.49
N GLY A 433 35.46 -3.50 -9.35
CA GLY A 433 36.74 -3.23 -10.05
C GLY A 433 36.63 -2.08 -11.03
N SER A 434 35.62 -2.11 -11.91
CA SER A 434 35.30 -1.03 -12.86
C SER A 434 34.98 0.28 -12.14
N ALA A 435 34.15 0.24 -11.09
CA ALA A 435 33.80 1.41 -10.30
C ALA A 435 35.03 2.03 -9.59
N LYS A 436 35.92 1.22 -9.03
CA LYS A 436 37.18 1.71 -8.43
C LYS A 436 38.10 2.43 -9.43
N GLN A 437 38.13 1.99 -10.67
CA GLN A 437 38.94 2.61 -11.72
C GLN A 437 38.26 3.87 -12.28
N GLY A 438 36.94 3.87 -12.44
CA GLY A 438 36.18 4.96 -13.01
C GLY A 438 35.86 6.11 -12.06
N ARG A 439 35.88 5.89 -10.75
CA ARG A 439 35.45 6.86 -9.72
C ARG A 439 36.29 8.14 -9.67
N ASN A 440 35.74 9.20 -9.08
CA ASN A 440 36.51 10.33 -8.61
C ASN A 440 37.08 10.02 -7.20
N PRO A 441 38.43 9.77 -7.06
CA PRO A 441 39.03 9.41 -5.77
C PRO A 441 38.94 10.52 -4.71
N ARG A 442 38.65 11.76 -5.11
CA ARG A 442 38.53 12.89 -4.16
C ARG A 442 37.38 12.69 -3.21
N ASN A 443 36.21 12.38 -3.73
CA ASN A 443 34.96 12.36 -2.95
C ASN A 443 34.12 11.09 -3.06
N GLN A 444 34.52 10.12 -3.91
CA GLN A 444 33.80 8.87 -4.09
C GLN A 444 34.53 7.67 -3.49
N ALA A 445 33.90 6.96 -2.59
CA ALA A 445 34.33 5.70 -2.01
C ALA A 445 33.53 4.52 -2.61
N ILE A 446 34.22 3.36 -2.78
CA ILE A 446 33.60 2.13 -3.33
C ILE A 446 33.70 1.00 -2.32
N LEU A 447 32.58 0.39 -1.98
CA LEU A 447 32.50 -0.81 -1.16
C LEU A 447 31.86 -1.95 -1.96
N PRO A 448 32.62 -2.90 -2.51
CA PRO A 448 32.04 -4.07 -3.16
C PRO A 448 31.45 -5.03 -2.13
N LEU A 449 30.28 -5.56 -2.40
CA LEU A 449 29.62 -6.63 -1.62
C LEU A 449 29.74 -7.95 -2.37
N ARG A 450 30.11 -9.02 -1.67
CA ARG A 450 30.23 -10.35 -2.26
C ARG A 450 28.95 -11.14 -2.09
N GLY A 451 28.04 -11.02 -3.05
CA GLY A 451 26.77 -11.71 -3.10
C GLY A 451 25.72 -11.14 -2.13
N LYS A 452 24.64 -11.88 -1.94
CA LYS A 452 23.49 -11.49 -1.13
C LYS A 452 23.89 -11.30 0.33
N ILE A 453 23.56 -10.14 0.90
CA ILE A 453 23.76 -9.90 2.32
C ILE A 453 22.72 -10.66 3.14
N LEU A 454 22.97 -10.76 4.45
CA LEU A 454 22.04 -11.38 5.38
C LEU A 454 20.71 -10.61 5.44
N ASN A 455 19.58 -11.33 5.39
CA ASN A 455 18.28 -10.73 5.59
C ASN A 455 18.12 -10.29 7.06
N THR A 456 18.14 -8.98 7.29
CA THR A 456 18.09 -8.37 8.62
C THR A 456 16.67 -8.37 9.22
N GLU A 457 15.63 -8.61 8.42
CA GLU A 457 14.26 -8.78 8.91
C GLU A 457 14.09 -10.07 9.74
N ARG A 458 14.80 -11.15 9.32
CA ARG A 458 14.69 -12.48 9.95
C ARG A 458 15.78 -12.81 10.94
N THR A 459 16.79 -11.94 11.07
CA THR A 459 18.03 -12.32 11.75
C THR A 459 18.20 -11.57 13.05
N ARG A 460 18.53 -12.30 14.12
CA ARG A 460 18.87 -11.69 15.40
C ARG A 460 20.07 -10.76 15.26
N PHE A 461 20.07 -9.71 16.05
CA PHE A 461 21.07 -8.64 16.03
C PHE A 461 22.51 -9.16 16.24
N ASP A 462 22.73 -10.15 17.12
CA ASP A 462 24.04 -10.76 17.35
C ASP A 462 24.57 -11.51 16.12
N LYS A 463 23.74 -12.25 15.41
CA LYS A 463 24.10 -12.94 14.15
C LYS A 463 24.34 -11.93 13.03
N MET A 464 23.55 -10.86 12.98
CA MET A 464 23.75 -9.78 12.03
C MET A 464 25.14 -9.14 12.19
N LEU A 465 25.54 -8.82 13.42
CA LEU A 465 26.88 -8.28 13.72
C LEU A 465 28.03 -9.28 13.47
N ALA A 466 27.76 -10.59 13.45
CA ALA A 466 28.72 -11.61 13.09
C ALA A 466 28.98 -11.70 11.58
N ASN A 467 27.99 -11.24 10.75
CA ASN A 467 28.10 -11.27 9.29
C ASN A 467 29.20 -10.33 8.79
N LYS A 468 30.07 -10.82 7.88
CA LYS A 468 31.24 -10.08 7.39
C LYS A 468 30.85 -8.88 6.52
N GLU A 469 29.81 -9.02 5.67
CA GLU A 469 29.36 -7.96 4.76
C GLU A 469 28.66 -6.84 5.54
N VAL A 470 27.76 -7.17 6.45
CA VAL A 470 27.08 -6.22 7.33
C VAL A 470 28.10 -5.47 8.20
N LYS A 471 29.10 -6.18 8.75
CA LYS A 471 30.18 -5.56 9.53
C LYS A 471 31.00 -4.59 8.69
N ALA A 472 31.28 -4.93 7.43
CA ALA A 472 31.99 -4.05 6.53
C ALA A 472 31.21 -2.76 6.24
N LEU A 473 29.87 -2.86 6.03
CA LEU A 473 28.96 -1.71 5.87
C LEU A 473 29.01 -0.79 7.09
N ILE A 474 28.77 -1.33 8.30
CA ILE A 474 28.77 -0.58 9.55
C ILE A 474 30.10 0.15 9.74
N THR A 475 31.23 -0.57 9.52
CA THR A 475 32.58 0.00 9.69
C THR A 475 32.87 1.08 8.64
N ALA A 476 32.44 0.90 7.39
CA ALA A 476 32.61 1.89 6.33
C ALA A 476 31.84 3.18 6.61
N MET A 477 30.61 3.08 7.07
CA MET A 477 29.77 4.24 7.38
C MET A 477 30.26 5.03 8.60
N GLY A 478 30.72 4.34 9.64
CA GLY A 478 31.29 4.98 10.83
C GLY A 478 30.30 5.46 11.88
N ALA A 479 29.01 5.39 11.60
CA ALA A 479 27.94 5.92 12.47
C ALA A 479 27.57 5.01 13.68
N GLY A 480 28.24 3.87 13.86
CA GLY A 480 27.82 2.87 14.86
C GLY A 480 26.60 2.06 14.40
N ILE A 481 25.92 1.36 15.29
CA ILE A 481 24.68 0.62 15.02
C ILE A 481 23.88 0.36 16.30
N GLY A 482 22.55 0.41 16.22
CA GLY A 482 21.55 0.20 17.28
C GLY A 482 21.10 1.50 17.93
N GLU A 483 19.87 1.51 18.46
CA GLU A 483 19.13 2.71 18.92
C GLU A 483 19.93 3.64 19.85
N GLU A 484 20.76 3.09 20.77
CA GLU A 484 21.51 3.91 21.74
C GLU A 484 22.88 4.39 21.25
N ASP A 485 23.46 3.79 20.19
CA ASP A 485 24.84 4.04 19.76
C ASP A 485 24.97 4.51 18.29
N THR A 486 23.88 4.62 17.56
CA THR A 486 23.88 5.24 16.25
C THR A 486 24.02 6.74 16.41
N ASP A 487 25.11 7.28 15.87
CA ASP A 487 25.46 8.69 15.91
C ASP A 487 25.72 9.15 14.47
N LEU A 488 24.72 9.80 13.89
CA LEU A 488 24.79 10.27 12.50
C LEU A 488 25.80 11.42 12.31
N ASP A 489 26.20 12.13 13.38
CA ASP A 489 27.23 13.14 13.29
C ASP A 489 28.61 12.54 13.00
N LYS A 490 28.75 11.22 13.24
CA LYS A 490 29.97 10.43 12.89
C LYS A 490 29.90 9.76 11.53
N LEU A 491 28.79 9.96 10.81
CA LEU A 491 28.64 9.40 9.46
C LEU A 491 29.71 9.98 8.53
N ARG A 492 30.35 9.11 7.77
CA ARG A 492 31.47 9.50 6.90
C ARG A 492 31.01 9.95 5.51
N TYR A 493 29.78 9.64 5.11
CA TYR A 493 29.23 9.92 3.79
C TYR A 493 27.77 10.33 3.91
N HIS A 494 27.40 11.52 3.43
CA HIS A 494 25.99 11.95 3.37
C HIS A 494 25.27 11.50 2.10
N LYS A 495 25.98 10.79 1.20
CA LYS A 495 25.34 10.08 0.08
C LYS A 495 25.79 8.62 0.08
N ILE A 496 24.87 7.73 0.35
CA ILE A 496 25.07 6.29 0.29
C ILE A 496 24.27 5.77 -0.90
N ILE A 497 24.99 5.33 -1.92
CA ILE A 497 24.43 5.03 -3.24
C ILE A 497 24.49 3.51 -3.45
N ILE A 498 23.34 2.89 -3.53
CA ILE A 498 23.19 1.47 -3.86
C ILE A 498 23.30 1.33 -5.38
N MET A 499 24.26 0.55 -5.85
CA MET A 499 24.54 0.32 -7.25
C MET A 499 24.61 -1.20 -7.51
N THR A 500 23.49 -1.78 -7.93
CA THR A 500 23.30 -3.20 -8.21
C THR A 500 23.03 -3.44 -9.67
N ASP A 501 23.22 -4.67 -10.12
CA ASP A 501 22.89 -5.11 -11.47
C ASP A 501 21.39 -4.97 -11.78
N ALA A 502 21.03 -4.86 -13.05
CA ALA A 502 19.64 -4.73 -13.51
C ALA A 502 18.97 -6.11 -13.72
N ASP A 503 19.31 -7.07 -12.89
CA ASP A 503 18.76 -8.43 -12.93
C ASP A 503 18.02 -8.77 -11.62
N VAL A 504 17.44 -9.96 -11.53
CA VAL A 504 16.68 -10.44 -10.37
C VAL A 504 17.54 -10.53 -9.09
N ASP A 505 18.82 -10.87 -9.22
CA ASP A 505 19.75 -10.96 -8.07
C ASP A 505 20.10 -9.57 -7.56
N GLY A 506 20.37 -8.61 -8.45
CA GLY A 506 20.60 -7.22 -8.09
C GLY A 506 19.38 -6.55 -7.45
N ALA A 507 18.17 -6.84 -7.94
CA ALA A 507 16.92 -6.39 -7.31
C ALA A 507 16.78 -6.94 -5.88
N HIS A 508 17.11 -8.22 -5.66
CA HIS A 508 17.10 -8.85 -4.34
C HIS A 508 18.16 -8.24 -3.40
N ILE A 509 19.39 -7.99 -3.87
CA ILE A 509 20.44 -7.34 -3.08
C ILE A 509 20.02 -5.91 -2.68
N ARG A 510 19.43 -5.16 -3.59
CA ARG A 510 18.87 -3.83 -3.32
C ARG A 510 17.80 -3.88 -2.22
N THR A 511 16.86 -4.83 -2.30
CA THR A 511 15.82 -5.01 -1.28
C THR A 511 16.44 -5.38 0.08
N LEU A 512 17.43 -6.27 0.14
CA LEU A 512 18.14 -6.61 1.38
C LEU A 512 18.86 -5.40 1.98
N LEU A 513 19.50 -4.56 1.16
CA LEU A 513 20.17 -3.33 1.62
C LEU A 513 19.15 -2.30 2.13
N LEU A 514 18.03 -2.11 1.41
CA LEU A 514 16.96 -1.21 1.86
C LEU A 514 16.37 -1.69 3.20
N THR A 515 16.15 -3.00 3.36
CA THR A 515 15.70 -3.61 4.63
C THR A 515 16.70 -3.30 5.75
N PHE A 516 18.00 -3.45 5.49
CA PHE A 516 19.07 -3.14 6.45
C PHE A 516 19.05 -1.65 6.84
N PHE A 517 18.99 -0.73 5.88
CA PHE A 517 18.96 0.70 6.16
C PHE A 517 17.71 1.12 6.89
N PHE A 518 16.54 0.66 6.45
CA PHE A 518 15.28 0.99 7.09
C PHE A 518 15.21 0.49 8.54
N ARG A 519 15.64 -0.77 8.81
CA ARG A 519 15.55 -1.36 10.15
C ARG A 519 16.63 -0.87 11.11
N GLN A 520 17.82 -0.50 10.63
CA GLN A 520 18.95 -0.17 11.49
C GLN A 520 19.34 1.31 11.47
N TYR A 521 18.91 2.07 10.46
CA TYR A 521 19.30 3.46 10.21
C TYR A 521 18.15 4.28 9.63
N GLN A 522 16.95 4.14 10.19
CA GLN A 522 15.73 4.81 9.69
C GLN A 522 15.95 6.32 9.55
N GLU A 523 16.50 6.99 10.57
CA GLU A 523 16.82 8.43 10.54
C GLU A 523 17.72 8.83 9.36
N MET A 524 18.59 7.94 8.88
CA MET A 524 19.44 8.18 7.73
C MET A 524 18.63 8.17 6.42
N VAL A 525 17.59 7.34 6.35
CA VAL A 525 16.64 7.34 5.22
C VAL A 525 15.77 8.59 5.26
N GLU A 526 15.25 8.96 6.42
CA GLU A 526 14.45 10.17 6.63
C GLU A 526 15.22 11.47 6.31
N LYS A 527 16.54 11.52 6.61
CA LYS A 527 17.42 12.63 6.21
C LYS A 527 17.79 12.61 4.72
N GLY A 528 17.34 11.60 3.96
CA GLY A 528 17.57 11.50 2.52
C GLY A 528 19.01 11.19 2.13
N TYR A 529 19.77 10.44 2.94
CA TYR A 529 21.16 10.08 2.66
C TYR A 529 21.30 8.79 1.84
N VAL A 530 20.22 8.05 1.60
CA VAL A 530 20.21 6.79 0.84
C VAL A 530 19.70 7.02 -0.57
N TYR A 531 20.45 6.55 -1.56
CA TYR A 531 20.13 6.68 -2.98
C TYR A 531 20.28 5.35 -3.70
N ILE A 532 19.56 5.22 -4.81
CA ILE A 532 19.67 4.11 -5.76
C ILE A 532 20.20 4.69 -7.06
N ALA A 533 21.33 4.17 -7.56
CA ALA A 533 21.85 4.53 -8.87
C ALA A 533 20.94 3.95 -9.96
N GLN A 534 20.75 4.72 -11.03
CA GLN A 534 19.98 4.34 -12.21
C GLN A 534 20.92 4.22 -13.41
N PRO A 535 21.63 3.07 -13.56
CA PRO A 535 22.45 2.84 -14.75
C PRO A 535 21.55 2.71 -15.98
N PRO A 536 22.07 3.05 -17.18
CA PRO A 536 21.31 2.87 -18.41
C PRO A 536 21.10 1.39 -18.71
N LEU A 537 19.90 1.03 -19.19
CA LEU A 537 19.59 -0.33 -19.62
C LEU A 537 20.11 -0.61 -21.04
N TYR A 538 20.21 0.41 -21.88
CA TYR A 538 20.58 0.25 -23.27
C TYR A 538 21.75 1.13 -23.69
N ARG A 539 22.57 0.58 -24.58
CA ARG A 539 23.57 1.29 -25.37
C ARG A 539 23.17 1.18 -26.85
N VAL A 540 22.89 2.31 -27.47
CA VAL A 540 22.61 2.40 -28.90
C VAL A 540 23.82 2.99 -29.58
N HIS A 541 24.39 2.29 -30.55
CA HIS A 541 25.57 2.78 -31.25
C HIS A 541 25.60 2.38 -32.74
N ASN A 542 26.28 3.21 -33.52
CA ASN A 542 26.70 2.92 -34.88
C ASN A 542 28.07 3.58 -35.11
N ALA A 543 28.55 3.57 -36.36
CA ALA A 543 29.86 4.13 -36.71
C ALA A 543 30.01 5.65 -36.41
N ARG A 544 28.92 6.39 -36.15
CA ARG A 544 28.91 7.85 -35.97
C ARG A 544 28.31 8.35 -34.67
N MET A 545 27.66 7.47 -33.93
CA MET A 545 26.86 7.86 -32.73
C MET A 545 26.96 6.76 -31.68
N GLU A 546 27.08 7.19 -30.43
CA GLU A 546 26.89 6.36 -29.23
C GLU A 546 25.96 7.12 -28.28
N LYS A 547 24.90 6.47 -27.82
CA LYS A 547 23.95 7.03 -26.85
C LYS A 547 23.61 5.96 -25.84
N PHE A 548 23.56 6.35 -24.55
CA PHE A 548 23.09 5.52 -23.45
C PHE A 548 21.65 5.92 -23.16
N ILE A 549 20.79 4.93 -22.93
CA ILE A 549 19.35 5.07 -22.81
C ILE A 549 18.93 4.37 -21.53
N LYS A 550 18.15 5.06 -20.73
CA LYS A 550 17.82 4.70 -19.37
C LYS A 550 16.87 3.49 -19.29
N ASP A 551 15.79 3.49 -20.09
CA ASP A 551 14.70 2.53 -20.02
C ASP A 551 14.06 2.29 -21.40
N ASP A 552 13.06 1.40 -21.44
CA ASP A 552 12.35 1.04 -22.66
C ASP A 552 11.56 2.23 -23.24
N ALA A 553 11.00 3.08 -22.41
CA ALA A 553 10.24 4.26 -22.84
C ALA A 553 11.16 5.25 -23.59
N GLU A 554 12.33 5.59 -23.01
CA GLU A 554 13.32 6.43 -23.70
C GLU A 554 13.86 5.78 -24.97
N LEU A 555 13.97 4.42 -25.00
CA LEU A 555 14.36 3.71 -26.19
C LEU A 555 13.32 3.85 -27.31
N ASN A 556 12.06 3.67 -26.99
CA ASN A 556 10.95 3.84 -27.93
C ASN A 556 10.88 5.27 -28.46
N GLU A 557 10.96 6.26 -27.57
CA GLU A 557 11.02 7.68 -27.97
C GLU A 557 12.19 7.95 -28.91
N PHE A 558 13.37 7.48 -28.58
CA PHE A 558 14.56 7.60 -29.43
C PHE A 558 14.36 6.95 -30.79
N LEU A 559 13.80 5.74 -30.84
CA LEU A 559 13.53 5.01 -32.09
C LEU A 559 12.48 5.71 -32.94
N LEU A 560 11.40 6.20 -32.35
CA LEU A 560 10.34 6.94 -33.04
C LEU A 560 10.84 8.27 -33.61
N ASN A 561 11.59 9.03 -32.83
CA ASN A 561 12.21 10.29 -33.31
C ASN A 561 13.14 10.04 -34.50
N ARG A 562 13.92 8.95 -34.44
CA ARG A 562 14.86 8.60 -35.53
C ARG A 562 14.16 8.20 -36.81
N VAL A 563 13.08 7.43 -36.73
CA VAL A 563 12.40 6.85 -37.90
C VAL A 563 11.43 7.85 -38.56
N SER A 564 10.91 8.81 -37.78
CA SER A 564 9.87 9.76 -38.19
C SER A 564 10.27 10.62 -39.41
N GLU A 565 11.58 10.80 -39.65
CA GLU A 565 12.11 11.52 -40.82
C GLU A 565 12.25 10.64 -42.07
N ASP A 566 12.35 9.33 -41.92
CA ASP A 566 12.68 8.37 -42.99
C ASP A 566 11.47 7.57 -43.49
N VAL A 567 10.36 7.51 -42.72
CA VAL A 567 9.17 6.75 -43.04
C VAL A 567 7.92 7.61 -43.02
N SER A 568 6.91 7.19 -43.79
CA SER A 568 5.56 7.70 -43.68
C SER A 568 4.54 6.57 -43.45
N VAL A 569 3.49 6.86 -42.71
CA VAL A 569 2.35 5.96 -42.52
C VAL A 569 1.16 6.54 -43.26
N VAL A 570 0.58 5.74 -44.15
CA VAL A 570 -0.61 6.09 -44.90
C VAL A 570 -1.80 5.34 -44.35
N ALA A 571 -2.79 6.08 -43.85
CA ALA A 571 -4.06 5.54 -43.33
C ALA A 571 -5.02 5.18 -44.47
N ALA A 572 -6.06 4.43 -44.18
CA ALA A 572 -7.08 3.95 -45.14
C ALA A 572 -7.76 5.09 -45.91
N ASN A 573 -7.98 6.26 -45.27
CA ASN A 573 -8.54 7.44 -45.92
C ASN A 573 -7.55 8.23 -46.82
N GLY A 574 -6.30 7.73 -46.97
CA GLY A 574 -5.25 8.36 -47.75
C GLY A 574 -4.46 9.45 -47.02
N ARG A 575 -4.75 9.74 -45.73
CA ARG A 575 -3.97 10.68 -44.91
C ARG A 575 -2.57 10.10 -44.68
N GLU A 576 -1.57 10.93 -44.86
CA GLU A 576 -0.17 10.56 -44.63
C GLU A 576 0.34 11.22 -43.33
N TYR A 577 0.98 10.42 -42.49
CA TYR A 577 1.56 10.80 -41.21
C TYR A 577 3.09 10.74 -41.34
N THR A 578 3.77 11.87 -41.07
CA THR A 578 5.22 12.00 -41.12
C THR A 578 5.69 12.89 -39.95
N GLY A 579 6.97 12.81 -39.59
CA GLY A 579 7.55 13.66 -38.55
C GLY A 579 6.75 13.65 -37.22
N SER A 580 6.40 14.83 -36.73
CA SER A 580 5.67 14.97 -35.46
C SER A 580 4.26 14.36 -35.46
N ASP A 581 3.60 14.27 -36.63
CA ASP A 581 2.27 13.67 -36.72
C ASP A 581 2.37 12.13 -36.60
N LEU A 582 3.44 11.53 -37.15
CA LEU A 582 3.72 10.11 -36.96
C LEU A 582 4.01 9.81 -35.47
N ILE A 583 4.82 10.63 -34.80
CA ILE A 583 5.12 10.43 -33.38
C ILE A 583 3.83 10.47 -32.55
N ARG A 584 2.94 11.46 -32.75
CA ARG A 584 1.66 11.54 -32.03
C ARG A 584 0.74 10.33 -32.29
N LEU A 585 0.76 9.81 -33.53
CA LEU A 585 0.01 8.60 -33.86
C LEU A 585 0.54 7.40 -33.05
N MET A 586 1.87 7.23 -32.98
CA MET A 586 2.51 6.16 -32.20
C MET A 586 2.27 6.31 -30.70
N GLU A 587 2.38 7.52 -30.14
CA GLU A 587 2.05 7.80 -28.73
C GLU A 587 0.58 7.47 -28.39
N THR A 588 -0.33 7.67 -29.33
CA THR A 588 -1.74 7.30 -29.13
C THR A 588 -1.90 5.79 -29.12
N ILE A 589 -1.22 5.08 -30.00
CA ILE A 589 -1.23 3.60 -30.02
C ILE A 589 -0.60 3.03 -28.73
N GLU A 590 0.50 3.61 -28.27
CA GLU A 590 1.13 3.21 -27.01
C GLU A 590 0.18 3.39 -25.79
N LYS A 591 -0.56 4.51 -25.74
CA LYS A 591 -1.60 4.72 -24.71
C LYS A 591 -2.71 3.67 -24.79
N ILE A 592 -3.11 3.25 -25.99
CA ILE A 592 -4.09 2.18 -26.17
C ILE A 592 -3.52 0.86 -25.66
N GLU A 593 -2.27 0.53 -25.99
CA GLU A 593 -1.60 -0.70 -25.54
C GLU A 593 -1.55 -0.80 -24.01
N LEU A 594 -1.17 0.29 -23.32
CA LEU A 594 -1.14 0.34 -21.86
C LEU A 594 -2.53 0.07 -21.26
N ARG A 595 -3.60 0.65 -21.84
CA ARG A 595 -4.96 0.42 -21.34
C ARG A 595 -5.49 -0.99 -21.64
N VAL A 596 -5.07 -1.58 -22.77
CA VAL A 596 -5.37 -2.97 -23.06
C VAL A 596 -4.69 -3.88 -22.05
N ALA A 597 -3.43 -3.62 -21.70
CA ALA A 597 -2.72 -4.34 -20.66
C ALA A 597 -3.39 -4.17 -19.26
N ASP A 598 -3.87 -2.96 -18.95
CA ASP A 598 -4.64 -2.72 -17.73
C ASP A 598 -5.94 -3.57 -17.70
N ALA A 599 -6.63 -3.70 -18.83
CA ALA A 599 -7.83 -4.55 -18.91
C ALA A 599 -7.48 -6.04 -18.74
N GLU A 600 -6.38 -6.49 -19.33
CA GLU A 600 -5.89 -7.87 -19.17
C GLU A 600 -5.55 -8.18 -17.71
N SER A 601 -4.96 -7.25 -16.98
CA SER A 601 -4.64 -7.40 -15.56
C SER A 601 -5.89 -7.59 -14.68
N THR A 602 -7.05 -7.11 -15.13
CA THR A 602 -8.35 -7.33 -14.47
C THR A 602 -9.06 -8.62 -14.92
N GLY A 603 -8.37 -9.49 -15.67
CA GLY A 603 -8.93 -10.74 -16.20
C GLY A 603 -9.85 -10.56 -17.42
N MET A 604 -9.76 -9.43 -18.13
CA MET A 604 -10.45 -9.24 -19.41
C MET A 604 -9.60 -9.78 -20.55
N PRO A 605 -10.05 -10.79 -21.32
CA PRO A 605 -9.28 -11.30 -22.45
C PRO A 605 -9.02 -10.21 -23.50
N ARG A 606 -7.74 -10.03 -23.90
CA ARG A 606 -7.33 -9.01 -24.89
C ARG A 606 -8.20 -9.03 -26.16
N PRO A 607 -8.47 -10.19 -26.81
CA PRO A 607 -9.29 -10.20 -28.01
C PRO A 607 -10.71 -9.70 -27.79
N LEU A 608 -11.31 -10.05 -26.63
CA LEU A 608 -12.64 -9.57 -26.26
C LEU A 608 -12.63 -8.05 -26.02
N PHE A 609 -11.67 -7.56 -25.25
CA PHE A 609 -11.59 -6.13 -24.93
C PHE A 609 -11.40 -5.29 -26.21
N LEU A 610 -10.56 -5.75 -27.13
CA LEU A 610 -10.37 -5.11 -28.43
C LEU A 610 -11.64 -5.15 -29.28
N ALA A 611 -12.36 -6.27 -29.33
CA ALA A 611 -13.64 -6.37 -30.06
C ALA A 611 -14.65 -5.36 -29.51
N LEU A 612 -14.72 -5.18 -28.17
CA LEU A 612 -15.61 -4.21 -27.53
C LEU A 612 -15.17 -2.77 -27.77
N ALA A 613 -13.87 -2.47 -27.63
CA ALA A 613 -13.33 -1.12 -27.73
C ALA A 613 -13.27 -0.61 -29.18
N THR A 614 -13.16 -1.51 -30.16
CA THR A 614 -13.14 -1.14 -31.59
C THR A 614 -14.52 -1.16 -32.25
N TYR A 615 -15.59 -1.50 -31.53
CA TYR A 615 -16.94 -1.37 -32.08
C TYR A 615 -17.29 0.11 -32.37
N PRO A 616 -17.95 0.44 -33.49
CA PRO A 616 -18.21 1.84 -33.89
C PRO A 616 -19.03 2.67 -32.90
N ARG A 617 -19.88 2.03 -32.11
CA ARG A 617 -20.65 2.64 -31.04
C ARG A 617 -20.11 2.18 -29.70
N ALA A 618 -20.01 3.08 -28.70
CA ALA A 618 -19.65 2.67 -27.35
C ALA A 618 -20.67 1.66 -26.81
N VAL A 619 -20.18 0.53 -26.32
CA VAL A 619 -21.03 -0.50 -25.72
C VAL A 619 -21.53 0.04 -24.38
N ASP A 620 -22.82 0.02 -24.19
CA ASP A 620 -23.51 0.44 -23.00
C ASP A 620 -24.65 -0.52 -22.63
N ARG A 621 -25.30 -0.29 -21.50
CA ARG A 621 -26.40 -1.12 -21.02
C ARG A 621 -27.53 -1.22 -22.05
N GLU A 622 -27.88 -0.10 -22.69
CA GLU A 622 -28.97 -0.04 -23.67
C GLU A 622 -28.70 -0.94 -24.89
N LEU A 623 -27.48 -0.87 -25.42
CA LEU A 623 -27.07 -1.67 -26.57
C LEU A 623 -27.02 -3.17 -26.23
N LEU A 624 -26.56 -3.53 -25.03
CA LEU A 624 -26.49 -4.91 -24.56
C LEU A 624 -27.88 -5.50 -24.31
N GLU A 625 -28.77 -4.76 -23.64
CA GLU A 625 -30.14 -5.21 -23.33
C GLU A 625 -31.01 -5.27 -24.58
N ALA A 626 -30.82 -4.34 -25.55
CA ALA A 626 -31.51 -4.36 -26.82
C ALA A 626 -31.09 -5.53 -27.72
N ARG A 627 -29.97 -6.20 -27.42
CA ARG A 627 -29.36 -7.27 -28.24
C ARG A 627 -29.26 -6.83 -29.70
N ASP A 628 -28.67 -5.66 -29.91
CA ASP A 628 -28.48 -5.03 -31.21
C ASP A 628 -27.89 -6.03 -32.21
N ALA A 629 -28.55 -6.19 -33.37
CA ALA A 629 -28.18 -7.22 -34.34
C ALA A 629 -26.80 -6.98 -34.99
N ASP A 630 -26.46 -5.70 -35.21
CA ASP A 630 -25.14 -5.34 -35.78
C ASP A 630 -24.02 -5.59 -34.78
N PHE A 631 -24.26 -5.34 -33.52
CA PHE A 631 -23.31 -5.63 -32.43
C PHE A 631 -23.13 -7.15 -32.25
N LEU A 632 -24.22 -7.93 -32.27
CA LEU A 632 -24.12 -9.39 -32.16
C LEU A 632 -23.35 -9.99 -33.35
N ALA A 633 -23.62 -9.52 -34.60
CA ALA A 633 -22.85 -9.94 -35.77
C ALA A 633 -21.37 -9.53 -35.69
N TRP A 634 -21.08 -8.37 -35.08
CA TRP A 634 -19.73 -7.94 -34.82
C TRP A 634 -19.01 -8.87 -33.82
N LEU A 635 -19.65 -9.24 -32.72
CA LEU A 635 -19.10 -10.18 -31.74
C LEU A 635 -18.87 -11.56 -32.36
N GLU A 636 -19.82 -12.06 -33.15
CA GLU A 636 -19.71 -13.35 -33.84
C GLU A 636 -18.49 -13.36 -34.81
N LYS A 637 -18.28 -12.25 -35.54
CA LYS A 637 -17.09 -12.07 -36.36
C LYS A 637 -15.76 -12.17 -35.59
N HIS A 638 -15.80 -11.82 -34.30
CA HIS A 638 -14.65 -11.91 -33.38
C HIS A 638 -14.67 -13.20 -32.53
N GLU A 639 -15.51 -14.18 -32.90
CA GLU A 639 -15.64 -15.48 -32.24
C GLU A 639 -16.23 -15.44 -30.81
N TYR A 640 -17.07 -14.43 -30.51
CA TYR A 640 -17.77 -14.30 -29.25
C TYR A 640 -19.28 -14.33 -29.41
N ALA A 641 -19.95 -14.98 -28.45
CA ALA A 641 -21.39 -14.93 -28.26
C ALA A 641 -21.74 -14.18 -26.97
N LEU A 642 -22.86 -13.44 -26.98
CA LEU A 642 -23.34 -12.68 -25.84
C LEU A 642 -24.60 -13.31 -25.24
N SER A 643 -24.60 -13.56 -23.94
CA SER A 643 -25.79 -13.82 -23.12
C SER A 643 -25.87 -12.84 -21.98
N LEU A 644 -27.08 -12.65 -21.43
CA LEU A 644 -27.32 -11.78 -20.29
C LEU A 644 -27.83 -12.62 -19.12
N GLU A 645 -27.18 -12.49 -17.98
CA GLU A 645 -27.60 -13.09 -16.71
C GLU A 645 -28.18 -12.00 -15.81
N ARG A 646 -29.27 -12.32 -15.10
CA ARG A 646 -29.86 -11.44 -14.10
C ARG A 646 -29.78 -12.08 -12.74
N GLU A 647 -29.17 -11.37 -11.81
CA GLU A 647 -29.05 -11.77 -10.41
C GLU A 647 -29.99 -10.91 -9.57
N HIS A 648 -31.00 -11.52 -8.96
CA HIS A 648 -31.93 -10.80 -8.10
C HIS A 648 -31.29 -10.57 -6.73
N SER A 649 -31.14 -9.31 -6.36
CA SER A 649 -30.81 -8.90 -5.00
C SER A 649 -32.05 -8.37 -4.31
N GLU A 650 -32.31 -8.75 -3.07
CA GLU A 650 -33.47 -8.31 -2.28
C GLU A 650 -33.56 -6.79 -2.07
N ASP A 651 -32.48 -6.05 -2.38
CA ASP A 651 -32.35 -4.61 -2.13
C ASP A 651 -32.32 -3.72 -3.38
N GLU A 652 -32.26 -4.29 -4.57
CA GLU A 652 -32.30 -3.54 -5.82
C GLU A 652 -33.61 -3.84 -6.54
N ASP A 653 -34.44 -2.79 -6.77
CA ASP A 653 -35.70 -2.90 -7.51
C ASP A 653 -35.52 -3.45 -8.94
N GLU A 654 -34.32 -3.28 -9.50
CA GLU A 654 -33.87 -3.89 -10.75
C GLU A 654 -32.66 -4.81 -10.43
N GLY A 655 -32.87 -6.13 -10.57
CA GLY A 655 -31.81 -7.11 -10.38
C GLY A 655 -30.54 -6.76 -11.18
N ARG A 656 -29.39 -7.15 -10.69
CA ARG A 656 -28.10 -6.91 -11.37
C ARG A 656 -28.06 -7.66 -12.68
N VAL A 657 -27.64 -6.98 -13.74
CA VAL A 657 -27.50 -7.55 -15.08
C VAL A 657 -26.01 -7.70 -15.39
N PHE A 658 -25.63 -8.91 -15.81
CA PHE A 658 -24.28 -9.22 -16.24
C PHE A 658 -24.29 -9.58 -17.72
N ALA A 659 -23.28 -9.05 -18.45
CA ALA A 659 -22.97 -9.53 -19.78
C ALA A 659 -22.00 -10.72 -19.68
N VAL A 660 -22.36 -11.83 -20.28
CA VAL A 660 -21.54 -13.04 -20.35
C VAL A 660 -21.14 -13.25 -21.80
N PHE A 661 -19.84 -13.22 -22.03
CA PHE A 661 -19.22 -13.44 -23.35
C PHE A 661 -18.63 -14.85 -23.40
N GLU A 662 -19.09 -15.64 -24.35
CA GLU A 662 -18.63 -17.02 -24.57
C GLU A 662 -17.77 -17.08 -25.82
N ASN A 663 -16.57 -17.61 -25.70
CA ASN A 663 -15.72 -17.90 -26.87
C ASN A 663 -15.96 -19.35 -27.33
N THR A 664 -15.65 -19.65 -28.61
CA THR A 664 -15.68 -20.99 -29.21
C THR A 664 -14.88 -22.05 -28.46
N GLY A 665 -13.95 -21.65 -27.56
CA GLY A 665 -13.17 -22.52 -26.67
C GLY A 665 -13.76 -22.80 -25.28
N SER A 666 -15.03 -22.50 -25.02
CA SER A 666 -15.71 -22.67 -23.73
C SER A 666 -15.20 -21.81 -22.57
N HIS A 667 -14.50 -20.73 -22.83
CA HIS A 667 -14.17 -19.73 -21.81
C HIS A 667 -15.30 -18.69 -21.70
N HIS A 668 -15.76 -18.50 -20.46
CA HIS A 668 -16.81 -17.52 -20.15
C HIS A 668 -16.16 -16.29 -19.48
N THR A 669 -16.47 -15.10 -20.01
CA THR A 669 -16.09 -13.84 -19.36
C THR A 669 -17.37 -13.14 -18.94
N ARG A 670 -17.59 -13.03 -17.62
CA ARG A 670 -18.76 -12.37 -17.02
C ARG A 670 -18.35 -10.97 -16.55
N ARG A 671 -19.12 -9.95 -16.96
CA ARG A 671 -18.92 -8.55 -16.55
C ARG A 671 -20.24 -7.87 -16.23
N GLY A 672 -20.26 -7.12 -15.12
CA GLY A 672 -21.39 -6.25 -14.76
C GLY A 672 -21.55 -5.10 -15.77
N MET A 673 -22.76 -4.55 -15.88
CA MET A 673 -23.04 -3.41 -16.79
C MET A 673 -22.20 -2.18 -16.48
N GLU A 674 -21.73 -2.03 -15.24
CA GLU A 674 -20.89 -0.94 -14.76
C GLU A 674 -19.51 -0.91 -15.44
N PHE A 675 -18.99 -2.08 -15.88
CA PHE A 675 -17.74 -2.17 -16.62
C PHE A 675 -17.76 -1.28 -17.88
N PHE A 676 -18.88 -1.23 -18.60
CA PHE A 676 -19.05 -0.44 -19.83
C PHE A 676 -19.19 1.07 -19.55
N ALA A 677 -19.46 1.45 -18.30
CA ALA A 677 -19.40 2.84 -17.83
C ALA A 677 -18.02 3.21 -17.25
N SER A 678 -17.13 2.23 -17.02
CA SER A 678 -15.82 2.43 -16.41
C SER A 678 -14.94 3.37 -17.24
N ARG A 679 -14.06 4.09 -16.55
CA ARG A 679 -13.08 4.99 -17.17
C ARG A 679 -12.15 4.24 -18.11
N LEU A 680 -11.71 3.03 -17.71
CA LEU A 680 -10.85 2.18 -18.53
C LEU A 680 -11.48 1.90 -19.90
N TYR A 681 -12.70 1.36 -19.92
CA TYR A 681 -13.40 1.03 -21.16
C TYR A 681 -13.71 2.29 -21.99
N ARG A 682 -14.32 3.32 -21.38
CA ARG A 682 -14.76 4.53 -22.08
C ARG A 682 -13.61 5.31 -22.72
N GLN A 683 -12.50 5.48 -22.01
CA GLN A 683 -11.34 6.19 -22.56
C GLN A 683 -10.64 5.38 -23.65
N THR A 684 -10.58 4.05 -23.54
CA THR A 684 -10.00 3.20 -24.59
C THR A 684 -10.86 3.26 -25.85
N TRP A 685 -12.17 3.14 -25.71
CA TRP A 685 -13.09 3.30 -26.84
C TRP A 685 -12.94 4.68 -27.50
N GLN A 686 -12.83 5.75 -26.70
CA GLN A 686 -12.66 7.12 -27.22
C GLN A 686 -11.37 7.23 -28.02
N LEU A 687 -10.25 6.68 -27.55
CA LEU A 687 -8.99 6.69 -28.28
C LEU A 687 -9.10 5.98 -29.64
N PHE A 688 -9.77 4.82 -29.69
CA PHE A 688 -10.04 4.12 -30.96
C PHE A 688 -10.98 4.89 -31.86
N ASN A 689 -12.00 5.56 -31.31
CA ASN A 689 -12.93 6.38 -32.07
C ASN A 689 -12.22 7.61 -32.66
N ASP A 690 -11.40 8.31 -31.89
CA ASP A 690 -10.59 9.46 -32.35
C ASP A 690 -9.64 9.05 -33.47
N LEU A 691 -8.99 7.86 -33.34
CA LEU A 691 -8.16 7.32 -34.41
C LEU A 691 -8.99 7.03 -35.68
N ARG A 692 -10.19 6.48 -35.54
CA ARG A 692 -11.09 6.17 -36.67
C ARG A 692 -11.56 7.43 -37.36
N GLU A 693 -11.90 8.49 -36.62
CA GLU A 693 -12.26 9.80 -37.18
C GLU A 693 -11.11 10.41 -37.97
N GLN A 694 -9.88 10.23 -37.51
CA GLN A 694 -8.69 10.78 -38.17
C GLN A 694 -8.20 9.94 -39.35
N CYS A 695 -8.28 8.62 -39.27
CA CYS A 695 -7.66 7.67 -40.18
C CYS A 695 -8.65 6.96 -41.10
N GLY A 696 -9.95 7.00 -40.84
CA GLY A 696 -10.94 6.15 -41.48
C GLY A 696 -10.95 4.75 -40.84
N GLU A 697 -10.87 3.69 -41.67
CA GLU A 697 -10.62 2.35 -41.14
C GLU A 697 -9.24 2.26 -40.50
N LEU A 698 -9.11 1.44 -39.43
CA LEU A 698 -7.85 1.25 -38.69
C LEU A 698 -6.89 0.32 -39.50
N SER A 699 -6.68 0.64 -40.73
CA SER A 699 -5.79 -0.05 -41.69
C SER A 699 -4.72 0.92 -42.15
N PHE A 700 -3.47 0.50 -42.07
CA PHE A 700 -2.33 1.37 -42.30
C PHE A 700 -1.30 0.72 -43.23
N SER A 701 -0.61 1.54 -44.02
CA SER A 701 0.55 1.14 -44.80
C SER A 701 1.78 1.92 -44.36
N LEU A 702 2.83 1.25 -43.93
CA LEU A 702 4.13 1.82 -43.67
C LEU A 702 4.92 1.95 -44.96
N ARG A 703 5.35 3.15 -45.33
CA ARG A 703 6.13 3.44 -46.54
C ARG A 703 7.53 3.92 -46.14
N ARG A 704 8.52 3.37 -46.84
CA ARG A 704 9.90 3.84 -46.77
C ARG A 704 10.49 3.85 -48.16
N LYS A 705 10.80 5.04 -48.70
CA LYS A 705 11.26 5.19 -50.07
C LYS A 705 10.36 4.45 -51.06
N ASP A 706 10.87 3.40 -51.74
CA ASP A 706 10.15 2.61 -52.73
C ASP A 706 9.47 1.35 -52.16
N SER A 707 9.54 1.12 -50.86
CA SER A 707 8.91 -0.05 -50.24
C SER A 707 7.66 0.37 -49.46
N SER A 708 6.60 -0.46 -49.56
CA SER A 708 5.36 -0.28 -48.81
C SER A 708 4.97 -1.63 -48.21
N SER A 709 4.68 -1.64 -46.91
CA SER A 709 4.20 -2.83 -46.17
C SER A 709 2.90 -2.50 -45.47
N GLN A 710 1.94 -3.42 -45.47
CA GLN A 710 0.63 -3.23 -44.83
C GLN A 710 0.64 -3.78 -43.41
N ALA A 711 0.14 -3.03 -42.49
CA ALA A 711 -0.04 -3.47 -41.10
C ALA A 711 -1.41 -4.16 -40.96
N GLY A 712 -1.48 -5.23 -40.19
CA GLY A 712 -2.70 -5.95 -39.90
C GLY A 712 -3.63 -5.19 -38.96
N ASP A 713 -3.06 -4.52 -38.00
CA ASP A 713 -3.75 -3.65 -37.03
C ASP A 713 -2.85 -2.50 -36.53
N VAL A 714 -3.30 -1.75 -35.52
CA VAL A 714 -2.53 -0.62 -34.95
C VAL A 714 -1.27 -1.08 -34.21
N PHE A 715 -1.29 -2.26 -33.61
CA PHE A 715 -0.14 -2.80 -32.86
C PHE A 715 0.92 -3.33 -33.79
N ASP A 716 0.51 -3.99 -34.88
CA ASP A 716 1.42 -4.37 -35.99
C ASP A 716 2.10 -3.14 -36.58
N LEU A 717 1.37 -2.05 -36.76
CA LEU A 717 1.93 -0.79 -37.23
C LEU A 717 3.02 -0.27 -36.31
N MET A 718 2.79 -0.28 -35.00
CA MET A 718 3.79 0.13 -33.99
C MET A 718 5.04 -0.74 -34.12
N GLN A 719 4.87 -2.07 -34.12
CA GLN A 719 5.99 -3.01 -34.20
C GLN A 719 6.79 -2.84 -35.50
N MET A 720 6.12 -2.72 -36.64
CA MET A 720 6.76 -2.49 -37.94
C MET A 720 7.53 -1.16 -37.95
N THR A 721 7.00 -0.11 -37.35
CA THR A 721 7.66 1.20 -37.26
C THR A 721 8.93 1.12 -36.39
N LEU A 722 8.86 0.44 -35.26
CA LEU A 722 10.03 0.21 -34.38
C LEU A 722 11.09 -0.67 -35.04
N ASP A 723 10.68 -1.69 -35.80
CA ASP A 723 11.62 -2.55 -36.54
C ASP A 723 12.36 -1.79 -37.66
N GLU A 724 11.65 -0.87 -38.32
CA GLU A 724 12.32 0.03 -39.28
C GLU A 724 13.31 0.98 -38.58
N ALA A 725 12.94 1.48 -37.40
CA ALA A 725 13.79 2.34 -36.59
C ALA A 725 15.09 1.68 -36.11
N ARG A 726 15.07 0.36 -35.87
CA ARG A 726 16.25 -0.44 -35.46
C ARG A 726 17.26 -0.67 -36.59
N LYS A 727 16.89 -0.51 -37.85
CA LYS A 727 17.79 -0.75 -38.96
C LYS A 727 18.98 0.22 -38.95
N GLY A 728 20.19 -0.31 -39.08
CA GLY A 728 21.45 0.46 -39.18
C GLY A 728 21.97 1.00 -37.84
N ILE A 729 21.45 0.55 -36.74
CA ILE A 729 22.00 0.77 -35.38
C ILE A 729 22.19 -0.57 -34.69
N ASN A 730 23.08 -0.60 -33.72
CA ASN A 730 23.28 -1.73 -32.83
C ASN A 730 22.75 -1.34 -31.43
N ILE A 731 21.85 -2.14 -30.90
CA ILE A 731 21.25 -1.95 -29.57
C ILE A 731 21.79 -3.08 -28.70
N GLN A 732 22.56 -2.70 -27.68
CA GLN A 732 23.07 -3.60 -26.66
C GLN A 732 22.27 -3.35 -25.36
N ARG A 733 21.63 -4.40 -24.83
CA ARG A 733 21.01 -4.34 -23.49
C ARG A 733 22.05 -4.76 -22.45
N TYR A 734 22.26 -3.95 -21.43
CA TYR A 734 23.12 -4.31 -20.30
C TYR A 734 22.29 -5.12 -19.29
N LYS A 735 22.82 -6.29 -18.91
CA LYS A 735 22.24 -7.13 -17.86
C LYS A 735 22.91 -6.82 -16.49
N GLY A 736 24.17 -6.41 -16.51
CA GLY A 736 24.90 -6.12 -15.30
C GLY A 736 25.95 -5.02 -15.46
N LEU A 737 26.31 -4.37 -14.37
CA LEU A 737 27.33 -3.31 -14.28
C LEU A 737 28.73 -3.81 -14.65
N GLY A 738 28.98 -5.12 -14.52
CA GLY A 738 30.23 -5.78 -14.92
C GLY A 738 30.46 -5.79 -16.44
N GLU A 739 29.43 -5.53 -17.25
CA GLU A 739 29.52 -5.40 -18.70
C GLU A 739 30.02 -4.01 -19.15
N MET A 740 29.98 -3.03 -18.22
CA MET A 740 30.45 -1.67 -18.48
C MET A 740 31.95 -1.54 -18.14
N ASN A 741 32.67 -0.92 -19.06
CA ASN A 741 34.05 -0.52 -18.74
C ASN A 741 34.06 0.70 -17.78
N PRO A 742 35.22 1.03 -17.15
CA PRO A 742 35.31 2.13 -16.18
C PRO A 742 34.87 3.50 -16.69
N GLU A 743 35.12 3.82 -17.97
CA GLU A 743 34.76 5.10 -18.57
C GLU A 743 33.23 5.18 -18.80
N GLN A 744 32.62 4.09 -19.31
CA GLN A 744 31.16 4.00 -19.48
C GLN A 744 30.46 4.14 -18.14
N LEU A 745 30.91 3.43 -17.12
CA LEU A 745 30.31 3.49 -15.77
C LEU A 745 30.46 4.89 -15.16
N TRP A 746 31.59 5.56 -15.39
CA TRP A 746 31.77 6.94 -14.97
C TRP A 746 30.77 7.88 -15.62
N VAL A 747 30.75 7.90 -16.96
CA VAL A 747 29.95 8.86 -17.73
C VAL A 747 28.45 8.70 -17.48
N THR A 748 27.97 7.46 -17.30
CA THR A 748 26.54 7.19 -17.20
C THR A 748 26.00 7.18 -15.77
N THR A 749 26.80 6.68 -14.81
CA THR A 749 26.25 6.29 -13.48
C THR A 749 26.95 6.98 -12.32
N MET A 750 28.23 7.37 -12.46
CA MET A 750 29.00 7.90 -11.33
C MET A 750 29.30 9.40 -11.42
N ASN A 751 29.34 9.97 -12.62
CA ASN A 751 29.60 11.41 -12.81
C ASN A 751 28.42 12.25 -12.31
N PRO A 752 28.58 13.14 -11.31
CA PRO A 752 27.49 13.96 -10.77
C PRO A 752 26.74 14.81 -11.81
N GLU A 753 27.38 15.15 -12.94
CA GLU A 753 26.77 16.00 -13.98
C GLU A 753 25.75 15.23 -14.85
N ASN A 754 25.93 13.91 -15.02
CA ASN A 754 25.17 13.12 -15.99
C ASN A 754 24.31 12.03 -15.35
N ARG A 755 24.69 11.59 -14.14
CA ARG A 755 24.03 10.45 -13.48
C ARG A 755 22.62 10.78 -13.01
N VAL A 756 21.78 9.77 -12.98
CA VAL A 756 20.46 9.80 -12.36
C VAL A 756 20.48 8.99 -11.07
N LEU A 757 20.08 9.60 -9.96
CA LEU A 757 19.93 8.95 -8.66
C LEU A 757 18.48 9.05 -8.20
N LEU A 758 17.92 7.95 -7.75
CA LEU A 758 16.64 7.91 -7.04
C LEU A 758 16.93 8.07 -5.55
N GLN A 759 16.47 9.15 -4.92
CA GLN A 759 16.55 9.32 -3.48
C GLN A 759 15.50 8.45 -2.80
N VAL A 760 15.90 7.68 -1.81
CA VAL A 760 14.99 6.86 -1.02
C VAL A 760 14.35 7.73 0.05
N SER A 761 13.02 7.79 0.05
CA SER A 761 12.21 8.47 1.06
C SER A 761 11.23 7.49 1.71
N VAL A 762 10.83 7.79 2.91
CA VAL A 762 9.77 7.09 3.64
C VAL A 762 8.69 8.10 3.94
N GLU A 763 7.53 7.94 3.33
CA GLU A 763 6.36 8.80 3.56
C GLU A 763 5.58 8.33 4.78
N ASP A 764 5.42 7.01 4.93
CA ASP A 764 4.82 6.37 6.11
C ASP A 764 5.70 5.19 6.57
N ALA A 765 6.23 5.31 7.79
CA ALA A 765 7.12 4.29 8.35
C ALA A 765 6.39 2.97 8.64
N ASN A 766 5.09 2.98 8.90
CA ASN A 766 4.31 1.77 9.16
C ASN A 766 4.04 1.02 7.86
N GLU A 767 3.64 1.71 6.79
CA GLU A 767 3.45 1.10 5.47
C GLU A 767 4.76 0.51 4.93
N ALA A 768 5.87 1.24 5.08
CA ALA A 768 7.18 0.73 4.73
C ALA A 768 7.55 -0.51 5.56
N SER A 769 7.23 -0.51 6.86
CA SER A 769 7.45 -1.67 7.74
C SER A 769 6.63 -2.88 7.31
N ASP A 770 5.35 -2.68 6.97
CA ASP A 770 4.45 -3.73 6.48
C ASP A 770 4.97 -4.32 5.16
N ALA A 771 5.41 -3.48 4.22
CA ALA A 771 6.00 -3.92 2.96
C ALA A 771 7.27 -4.76 3.16
N PHE A 772 8.18 -4.35 4.06
CA PHE A 772 9.36 -5.15 4.39
C PHE A 772 8.99 -6.47 5.09
N GLU A 773 7.95 -6.49 5.92
CA GLU A 773 7.47 -7.72 6.53
C GLU A 773 6.86 -8.67 5.51
N GLU A 774 6.03 -8.17 4.60
CA GLU A 774 5.43 -8.94 3.51
C GLU A 774 6.49 -9.57 2.60
N LEU A 775 7.46 -8.77 2.14
CA LEU A 775 8.46 -9.22 1.17
C LEU A 775 9.62 -9.99 1.81
N MET A 776 10.07 -9.61 3.00
CA MET A 776 11.31 -10.06 3.62
C MET A 776 11.11 -10.80 4.95
N GLY A 777 9.89 -10.81 5.50
CA GLY A 777 9.55 -11.44 6.78
C GLY A 777 9.62 -12.96 6.77
N ASP A 778 9.41 -13.61 7.92
CA ASP A 778 9.51 -15.06 8.10
C ASP A 778 8.36 -15.83 7.45
N ARG A 779 7.17 -15.22 7.33
CA ARG A 779 5.97 -15.86 6.77
C ARG A 779 6.10 -16.00 5.25
N VAL A 780 5.70 -17.17 4.74
CA VAL A 780 5.76 -17.48 3.30
C VAL A 780 4.48 -17.03 2.58
N GLU A 781 3.34 -17.17 3.27
CA GLU A 781 2.01 -16.90 2.73
C GLU A 781 1.87 -15.48 2.17
N PRO A 782 2.23 -14.39 2.89
CA PRO A 782 2.09 -13.03 2.35
C PRO A 782 2.90 -12.82 1.07
N ARG A 783 4.10 -13.42 0.98
CA ARG A 783 4.91 -13.36 -0.25
C ARG A 783 4.30 -14.14 -1.40
N ARG A 784 3.68 -15.30 -1.12
CA ARG A 784 2.98 -16.08 -2.14
C ARG A 784 1.80 -15.27 -2.69
N GLU A 785 0.97 -14.73 -1.81
CA GLU A 785 -0.16 -13.89 -2.18
C GLU A 785 0.28 -12.65 -2.97
N PHE A 786 1.39 -12.01 -2.57
CA PHE A 786 1.97 -10.90 -3.32
C PHE A 786 2.39 -11.32 -4.74
N ILE A 787 3.05 -12.48 -4.89
CA ILE A 787 3.48 -13.00 -6.19
C ILE A 787 2.26 -13.35 -7.05
N GLU A 788 1.27 -14.07 -6.50
CA GLU A 788 0.05 -14.47 -7.22
C GLU A 788 -0.73 -13.25 -7.70
N ARG A 789 -0.89 -12.24 -6.85
CA ARG A 789 -1.56 -10.97 -7.16
C ARG A 789 -0.88 -10.17 -8.26
N ASN A 790 0.45 -10.12 -8.25
CA ASN A 790 1.23 -9.33 -9.18
C ASN A 790 1.76 -10.15 -10.38
N ALA A 791 1.38 -11.43 -10.50
CA ALA A 791 1.91 -12.33 -11.52
C ALA A 791 1.64 -11.83 -12.95
N LEU A 792 0.48 -11.23 -13.19
CA LEU A 792 0.07 -10.71 -14.50
C LEU A 792 0.73 -9.36 -14.85
N SER A 793 1.23 -8.62 -13.87
CA SER A 793 1.90 -7.32 -14.07
C SER A 793 3.40 -7.46 -14.38
N VAL A 794 3.95 -8.65 -14.26
CA VAL A 794 5.37 -8.91 -14.55
C VAL A 794 5.58 -9.00 -16.05
N GLN A 795 6.30 -8.02 -16.63
CA GLN A 795 6.57 -7.95 -18.08
C GLN A 795 7.84 -8.69 -18.52
N ASP A 796 8.84 -8.80 -17.63
CA ASP A 796 10.13 -9.44 -17.95
C ASP A 796 10.55 -10.39 -16.81
N LEU A 797 10.19 -11.65 -16.93
CA LEU A 797 10.80 -12.71 -16.12
C LEU A 797 12.10 -13.14 -16.82
N ASP A 798 13.25 -12.78 -16.26
CA ASP A 798 14.55 -13.32 -16.66
C ASP A 798 14.62 -14.77 -16.12
N ILE A 799 14.07 -15.73 -16.88
CA ILE A 799 14.02 -17.16 -16.56
C ILE A 799 15.23 -17.83 -17.20
#